data_763373b4543661a278943f18943a362b
#
_entry.id   763373b4543661a278943f18943a362b
#
_cell.length_a   1.000
_cell.length_b   1.000
_cell.length_c   1.000
_cell.angle_alpha   90.00
_cell.angle_beta   90.00
_cell.angle_gamma   90.00
#
_symmetry.space_group_name_H-M   'P 1'
#
loop_
_entity.id
_entity.type
_entity.pdbx_description
1 polymer ?
#
loop_
_entity_poly.entity_id
_entity_poly.type
_entity_poly.pdbx_seq_one_letter_code
_entity_poly.pdbx_strand_id
1 'polypeptide(L)'
;MDYMDSNKIGQRIENKLIHALGRTISEATNDEIYKAAAECIRDDIMISWADSRKRIQEQGVKKLYYMSAEFLMGRAFSNNLINQGLYEAYREAFWEMGLDFDKITDEENDAGLGNGGLGRLAACFLDSLSTMELPVLGCGIRYEYGMFRQKIVDGTQIEMEDDWLRDGNVWEIERPELSVEVHFNGTIQENWTENGLKIEHKDYNTVIAVPYDVPIIGYKTKTPATLRLWSARSKRRFDFHSFNEGIYDKAMADQTFAEAISKVLYPSDDHMQGKMLRLKQFYFLASATMQSMIKRHKAVFDDLNSLPEHVVIQINETHPALAMPELMRILMDEEDFGWDEAYGMVKKIFHYTNHTIMTEAMECWDENMFRLLLPRIYQIICAINEKYCQKLSVYYSKEEEKIAQMAVIGNNEIRMANLCVAICHRINGVSNLHADILKTRIFKGSYQIFPQKYLAITNGITHRRWLALANQGLYHLIREYVKGDILKDYRLFEQILPYKDDKEFCKKYEKVKRNNKIRFAKYIKEKQGIEVNPESIFDVHCKRLHEYKRQLLKCLHIIYIYQKIKKDPACITTPITFIFAAKAAPGYARAKEIIRLIHSIQEMVNKDPDMDGKIQVVFVENYCVSVAEMLIPAADISEQISTAGMEASGTGNMKFMMNGALTIGTMDGANIEIAERVGQENIFIFGDSAEGNYNKKMYHTYNPGIIFENHPGIRDVCNCLIEGNLLRYGNRKYSEIYQNLLFGEYGEADPYYILADFPSYIETYEKVYRLYVDHKDEWIKKAVVNTAKSGYFSSDRTIEQYNEKIWNLKPVK
;
A
#
# COMPACT_ATOMS: atom_id res chain seq x y z
N MET A 1 -30.90 -6.65 11.66
CA MET A 1 -30.14 -7.64 12.46
C MET A 1 -30.64 -7.49 13.88
N ASP A 2 -31.22 -8.52 14.43
CA ASP A 2 -31.60 -8.53 15.85
C ASP A 2 -30.33 -8.35 16.68
N TYR A 3 -30.43 -7.56 17.75
CA TYR A 3 -29.34 -7.34 18.70
C TYR A 3 -28.86 -8.70 19.20
N MET A 4 -27.66 -9.12 18.75
CA MET A 4 -27.09 -10.38 19.20
C MET A 4 -26.63 -10.17 20.65
N ASP A 5 -27.29 -10.83 21.58
CA ASP A 5 -27.02 -10.77 23.01
C ASP A 5 -25.62 -11.35 23.29
N SER A 6 -24.83 -10.71 24.16
CA SER A 6 -23.49 -11.12 24.57
C SER A 6 -23.44 -12.58 25.01
N ASN A 7 -24.46 -13.02 25.79
CA ASN A 7 -24.60 -14.42 26.20
C ASN A 7 -24.69 -15.41 25.04
N LYS A 8 -25.40 -15.06 23.96
CA LYS A 8 -25.51 -15.91 22.76
C LYS A 8 -24.16 -15.99 22.02
N ILE A 9 -23.39 -14.88 21.99
CA ILE A 9 -22.06 -14.86 21.40
C ILE A 9 -21.14 -15.82 22.16
N GLY A 10 -21.11 -15.71 23.49
CA GLY A 10 -20.30 -16.58 24.34
C GLY A 10 -20.62 -18.06 24.13
N GLN A 11 -21.90 -18.42 24.13
CA GLN A 11 -22.35 -19.80 23.86
C GLN A 11 -21.94 -20.31 22.48
N ARG A 12 -22.00 -19.46 21.44
CA ARG A 12 -21.53 -19.83 20.08
C ARG A 12 -20.05 -20.13 20.06
N ILE A 13 -19.24 -19.32 20.70
CA ILE A 13 -17.78 -19.50 20.80
C ILE A 13 -17.47 -20.79 21.54
N GLU A 14 -18.09 -21.03 22.69
CA GLU A 14 -17.93 -22.26 23.49
C GLU A 14 -18.34 -23.50 22.69
N ASN A 15 -19.49 -23.46 22.04
CA ASN A 15 -19.93 -24.56 21.17
C ASN A 15 -18.93 -24.84 20.03
N LYS A 16 -18.35 -23.81 19.42
CA LYS A 16 -17.30 -23.98 18.39
C LYS A 16 -16.07 -24.67 18.96
N LEU A 17 -15.59 -24.27 20.14
CA LEU A 17 -14.45 -24.90 20.80
C LEU A 17 -14.72 -26.37 21.12
N ILE A 18 -15.89 -26.67 21.66
CA ILE A 18 -16.30 -28.04 22.01
C ILE A 18 -16.39 -28.91 20.73
N HIS A 19 -17.10 -28.45 19.70
CA HIS A 19 -17.34 -29.25 18.51
C HIS A 19 -16.12 -29.38 17.60
N ALA A 20 -15.25 -28.37 17.52
CA ALA A 20 -14.06 -28.41 16.68
C ALA A 20 -12.85 -29.05 17.36
N LEU A 21 -12.66 -28.81 18.67
CA LEU A 21 -11.45 -29.16 19.40
C LEU A 21 -11.68 -30.06 20.63
N GLY A 22 -12.94 -30.25 21.05
CA GLY A 22 -13.25 -30.99 22.27
C GLY A 22 -12.76 -30.31 23.54
N ARG A 23 -12.70 -28.97 23.56
CA ARG A 23 -12.18 -28.16 24.66
C ARG A 23 -13.21 -27.17 25.17
N THR A 24 -13.15 -26.91 26.47
CA THR A 24 -13.89 -25.82 27.14
C THR A 24 -13.06 -24.52 27.05
N ILE A 25 -13.68 -23.38 27.34
CA ILE A 25 -13.01 -22.08 27.35
C ILE A 25 -11.80 -22.07 28.29
N SER A 26 -11.92 -22.73 29.46
CA SER A 26 -10.84 -22.79 30.46
C SER A 26 -9.63 -23.65 30.04
N GLU A 27 -9.81 -24.54 29.07
CA GLU A 27 -8.76 -25.43 28.54
C GLU A 27 -8.16 -24.91 27.24
N ALA A 28 -8.85 -24.00 26.55
CA ALA A 28 -8.45 -23.47 25.26
C ALA A 28 -7.35 -22.40 25.39
N THR A 29 -6.44 -22.37 24.42
CA THR A 29 -5.46 -21.28 24.27
C THR A 29 -6.12 -20.03 23.68
N ASN A 30 -5.46 -18.88 23.82
CA ASN A 30 -5.93 -17.64 23.21
C ASN A 30 -6.13 -17.77 21.68
N ASP A 31 -5.21 -18.44 20.99
CA ASP A 31 -5.31 -18.69 19.53
C ASP A 31 -6.54 -19.55 19.19
N GLU A 32 -6.82 -20.60 19.97
CA GLU A 32 -8.00 -21.46 19.77
C GLU A 32 -9.30 -20.68 20.00
N ILE A 33 -9.35 -19.83 21.02
CA ILE A 33 -10.49 -18.95 21.29
C ILE A 33 -10.67 -17.92 20.17
N TYR A 34 -9.56 -17.31 19.70
CA TYR A 34 -9.59 -16.41 18.54
C TYR A 34 -10.18 -17.12 17.31
N LYS A 35 -9.67 -18.29 16.97
CA LYS A 35 -10.16 -19.08 15.80
C LYS A 35 -11.63 -19.41 15.91
N ALA A 36 -12.08 -19.89 17.06
CA ALA A 36 -13.49 -20.20 17.31
C ALA A 36 -14.40 -18.96 17.18
N ALA A 37 -13.97 -17.82 17.73
CA ALA A 37 -14.70 -16.57 17.60
C ALA A 37 -14.72 -16.04 16.16
N ALA A 38 -13.60 -16.14 15.44
CA ALA A 38 -13.48 -15.76 14.03
C ALA A 38 -14.36 -16.65 13.12
N GLU A 39 -14.43 -17.94 13.39
CA GLU A 39 -15.34 -18.85 12.69
C GLU A 39 -16.80 -18.53 12.92
N CYS A 40 -17.20 -18.12 14.13
CA CYS A 40 -18.55 -17.66 14.39
C CYS A 40 -18.96 -16.46 13.54
N ILE A 41 -18.03 -15.50 13.37
CA ILE A 41 -18.23 -14.33 12.52
C ILE A 41 -18.25 -14.75 11.04
N ARG A 42 -17.33 -15.63 10.65
CA ARG A 42 -17.25 -16.14 9.28
C ARG A 42 -18.54 -16.85 8.86
N ASP A 43 -19.14 -17.67 9.73
CA ASP A 43 -20.40 -18.37 9.44
C ASP A 43 -21.51 -17.39 9.05
N ASP A 44 -21.64 -16.27 9.78
CA ASP A 44 -22.61 -15.22 9.46
C ASP A 44 -22.31 -14.51 8.13
N ILE A 45 -21.03 -14.27 7.86
CA ILE A 45 -20.56 -13.67 6.59
C ILE A 45 -20.86 -14.60 5.41
N MET A 46 -20.66 -15.91 5.57
CA MET A 46 -20.86 -16.91 4.51
C MET A 46 -22.28 -16.94 3.96
N ILE A 47 -23.27 -16.73 4.81
CA ILE A 47 -24.68 -16.66 4.41
C ILE A 47 -24.91 -15.47 3.48
N SER A 48 -24.48 -14.29 3.90
CA SER A 48 -24.61 -13.06 3.11
C SER A 48 -23.80 -13.13 1.80
N TRP A 49 -22.64 -13.76 1.85
CA TRP A 49 -21.77 -13.91 0.68
C TRP A 49 -22.34 -14.87 -0.36
N ALA A 50 -22.95 -15.99 0.05
CA ALA A 50 -23.63 -16.93 -0.85
C ALA A 50 -24.81 -16.24 -1.54
N ASP A 51 -25.64 -15.53 -0.77
CA ASP A 51 -26.77 -14.77 -1.30
C ASP A 51 -26.35 -13.66 -2.26
N SER A 52 -25.31 -12.89 -1.92
CA SER A 52 -24.75 -11.85 -2.77
C SER A 52 -24.27 -12.38 -4.12
N ARG A 53 -23.56 -13.50 -4.15
CA ARG A 53 -23.10 -14.12 -5.40
C ARG A 53 -24.26 -14.56 -6.28
N LYS A 54 -25.33 -15.10 -5.69
CA LYS A 54 -26.55 -15.49 -6.40
C LYS A 54 -27.23 -14.27 -7.01
N ARG A 55 -27.42 -13.18 -6.22
CA ARG A 55 -28.03 -11.92 -6.71
C ARG A 55 -27.20 -11.30 -7.85
N ILE A 56 -25.88 -11.25 -7.74
CA ILE A 56 -24.98 -10.74 -8.79
C ILE A 56 -25.16 -11.55 -10.09
N GLN A 57 -25.29 -12.87 -9.99
CA GLN A 57 -25.46 -13.72 -11.16
C GLN A 57 -26.86 -13.55 -11.79
N GLU A 58 -27.91 -13.55 -10.98
CA GLU A 58 -29.31 -13.42 -11.44
C GLU A 58 -29.59 -12.06 -12.08
N GLN A 59 -28.98 -10.98 -11.55
CA GLN A 59 -29.14 -9.63 -12.09
C GLN A 59 -28.27 -9.35 -13.31
N GLY A 60 -27.29 -10.19 -13.63
CA GLY A 60 -26.38 -10.02 -14.76
C GLY A 60 -25.65 -8.67 -14.74
N VAL A 61 -25.36 -8.13 -13.54
CA VAL A 61 -24.76 -6.80 -13.38
C VAL A 61 -23.32 -6.76 -13.82
N LYS A 62 -22.89 -5.59 -14.34
CA LYS A 62 -21.48 -5.34 -14.68
C LYS A 62 -20.60 -5.49 -13.44
N LYS A 63 -19.49 -6.21 -13.58
CA LYS A 63 -18.59 -6.54 -12.47
C LYS A 63 -17.20 -5.94 -12.67
N LEU A 64 -16.65 -5.37 -11.62
CA LEU A 64 -15.26 -4.92 -11.55
C LEU A 64 -14.33 -6.08 -11.18
N TYR A 65 -13.25 -6.23 -11.96
CA TYR A 65 -12.07 -7.01 -11.60
C TYR A 65 -10.96 -6.03 -11.22
N TYR A 66 -10.69 -5.92 -9.91
CA TYR A 66 -9.65 -5.05 -9.39
C TYR A 66 -8.37 -5.88 -9.20
N MET A 67 -7.43 -5.73 -10.12
CA MET A 67 -6.20 -6.53 -10.14
C MET A 67 -5.06 -5.78 -9.48
N SER A 68 -4.44 -6.38 -8.48
CA SER A 68 -3.29 -5.82 -7.78
C SER A 68 -2.32 -6.92 -7.36
N ALA A 69 -1.02 -6.65 -7.45
CA ALA A 69 0.01 -7.54 -6.89
C ALA A 69 0.00 -7.54 -5.36
N GLU A 70 -0.60 -6.53 -4.73
CA GLU A 70 -0.64 -6.35 -3.28
C GLU A 70 -2.06 -6.08 -2.78
N PHE A 71 -2.40 -6.67 -1.63
CA PHE A 71 -3.56 -6.33 -0.81
C PHE A 71 -3.15 -6.30 0.66
N LEU A 72 -2.76 -5.12 1.17
CA LEU A 72 -2.32 -4.94 2.55
C LEU A 72 -3.53 -4.85 3.49
N MET A 73 -4.15 -5.99 3.77
CA MET A 73 -5.42 -6.11 4.47
C MET A 73 -5.32 -5.75 5.96
N GLY A 74 -4.24 -6.13 6.62
CA GLY A 74 -4.16 -6.12 8.07
C GLY A 74 -5.07 -7.18 8.70
N ARG A 75 -5.28 -7.12 10.01
CA ARG A 75 -6.16 -8.03 10.75
C ARG A 75 -7.62 -7.85 10.35
N ALA A 76 -8.34 -8.94 10.18
CA ALA A 76 -9.72 -8.95 9.70
C ALA A 76 -10.76 -9.01 10.83
N PHE A 77 -10.47 -9.68 11.96
CA PHE A 77 -11.41 -9.95 13.02
C PHE A 77 -12.13 -8.69 13.52
N SER A 78 -11.37 -7.77 14.09
CA SER A 78 -11.93 -6.52 14.66
C SER A 78 -12.55 -5.62 13.57
N ASN A 79 -11.97 -5.61 12.37
CA ASN A 79 -12.55 -4.87 11.23
C ASN A 79 -13.91 -5.44 10.81
N ASN A 80 -14.03 -6.76 10.77
CA ASN A 80 -15.29 -7.43 10.48
C ASN A 80 -16.34 -7.14 11.55
N LEU A 81 -15.96 -7.11 12.82
CA LEU A 81 -16.85 -6.72 13.91
C LEU A 81 -17.36 -5.26 13.79
N ILE A 82 -16.49 -4.32 13.43
CA ILE A 82 -16.89 -2.92 13.17
C ILE A 82 -17.88 -2.89 11.99
N ASN A 83 -17.58 -3.56 10.89
CA ASN A 83 -18.40 -3.54 9.69
C ASN A 83 -19.78 -4.23 9.91
N GLN A 84 -19.86 -5.23 10.74
CA GLN A 84 -21.12 -5.84 11.14
C GLN A 84 -21.87 -5.06 12.24
N GLY A 85 -21.21 -4.11 12.93
CA GLY A 85 -21.77 -3.40 14.07
C GLY A 85 -21.84 -4.25 15.33
N LEU A 86 -20.98 -5.27 15.46
CA LEU A 86 -20.96 -6.24 16.56
C LEU A 86 -19.79 -6.04 17.53
N TYR A 87 -18.95 -5.03 17.31
CA TYR A 87 -17.71 -4.85 18.06
C TYR A 87 -17.92 -4.77 19.58
N GLU A 88 -18.85 -3.94 20.03
CA GLU A 88 -19.13 -3.79 21.46
C GLU A 88 -19.76 -5.06 22.06
N ALA A 89 -20.64 -5.74 21.31
CA ALA A 89 -21.28 -6.97 21.80
C ALA A 89 -20.25 -8.11 21.99
N TYR A 90 -19.25 -8.21 21.10
CA TYR A 90 -18.16 -9.19 21.28
C TYR A 90 -17.25 -8.80 22.44
N ARG A 91 -16.92 -7.53 22.64
CA ARG A 91 -16.14 -7.08 23.79
C ARG A 91 -16.85 -7.40 25.11
N GLU A 92 -18.14 -7.17 25.19
CA GLU A 92 -18.95 -7.49 26.35
C GLU A 92 -18.99 -9.01 26.58
N ALA A 93 -19.21 -9.82 25.54
CA ALA A 93 -19.21 -11.28 25.64
C ALA A 93 -17.86 -11.82 26.14
N PHE A 94 -16.74 -11.30 25.65
CA PHE A 94 -15.42 -11.71 26.11
C PHE A 94 -15.20 -11.33 27.60
N TRP A 95 -15.64 -10.14 28.01
CA TRP A 95 -15.56 -9.71 29.39
C TRP A 95 -16.40 -10.61 30.30
N GLU A 96 -17.63 -10.97 29.91
CA GLU A 96 -18.51 -11.89 30.67
C GLU A 96 -17.88 -13.30 30.77
N MET A 97 -17.16 -13.74 29.76
CA MET A 97 -16.41 -15.00 29.79
C MET A 97 -15.09 -14.93 30.58
N GLY A 98 -14.74 -13.76 31.15
CA GLY A 98 -13.47 -13.54 31.86
C GLY A 98 -12.24 -13.48 30.95
N LEU A 99 -12.41 -13.18 29.67
CA LEU A 99 -11.37 -13.13 28.65
C LEU A 99 -10.94 -11.69 28.35
N ASP A 100 -9.66 -11.52 28.05
CA ASP A 100 -9.09 -10.24 27.58
C ASP A 100 -9.24 -10.14 26.06
N PHE A 101 -10.17 -9.31 25.61
CA PHE A 101 -10.48 -9.10 24.20
C PHE A 101 -9.25 -8.68 23.38
N ASP A 102 -8.44 -7.76 23.94
CA ASP A 102 -7.27 -7.24 23.21
C ASP A 102 -6.20 -8.34 23.02
N LYS A 103 -5.97 -9.16 24.05
CA LYS A 103 -5.04 -10.30 23.95
C LYS A 103 -5.51 -11.35 22.95
N ILE A 104 -6.80 -11.66 22.92
CA ILE A 104 -7.35 -12.64 21.98
C ILE A 104 -7.25 -12.10 20.54
N THR A 105 -7.58 -10.83 20.32
CA THR A 105 -7.47 -10.23 18.98
C THR A 105 -6.04 -10.07 18.50
N ASP A 106 -5.06 -10.01 19.40
CA ASP A 106 -3.64 -9.94 19.09
C ASP A 106 -3.04 -11.25 18.55
N GLU A 107 -3.75 -12.39 18.73
CA GLU A 107 -3.36 -13.68 18.12
C GLU A 107 -3.50 -13.69 16.59
N GLU A 108 -4.34 -12.81 16.01
CA GLU A 108 -4.44 -12.68 14.55
C GLU A 108 -3.20 -12.03 13.94
N ASN A 109 -2.56 -12.73 13.02
CA ASN A 109 -1.44 -12.18 12.24
C ASN A 109 -1.93 -11.17 11.20
N ASP A 110 -1.13 -10.12 10.94
CA ASP A 110 -1.35 -9.29 9.75
C ASP A 110 -1.14 -10.12 8.47
N ALA A 111 -2.10 -10.11 7.55
CA ALA A 111 -1.96 -10.84 6.30
C ALA A 111 -0.77 -10.33 5.47
N GLY A 112 0.16 -11.22 5.14
CA GLY A 112 1.41 -10.93 4.43
C GLY A 112 1.24 -10.70 2.92
N LEU A 113 0.17 -10.02 2.51
CA LEU A 113 -0.25 -9.87 1.10
C LEU A 113 0.09 -8.49 0.53
N GLY A 114 0.83 -7.66 1.24
CA GLY A 114 1.17 -6.31 0.79
C GLY A 114 2.32 -5.70 1.57
N ASN A 115 2.83 -4.57 1.05
CA ASN A 115 4.00 -3.90 1.60
C ASN A 115 3.72 -2.46 2.04
N GLY A 116 3.02 -1.68 1.21
CA GLY A 116 2.91 -0.23 1.44
C GLY A 116 1.61 0.40 0.97
N GLY A 117 1.72 1.65 0.51
CA GLY A 117 0.56 2.48 0.14
C GLY A 117 -0.32 1.87 -0.96
N LEU A 118 0.30 1.25 -1.98
CA LEU A 118 -0.41 0.61 -3.10
C LEU A 118 -1.31 -0.53 -2.61
N GLY A 119 -0.74 -1.46 -1.82
CA GLY A 119 -1.49 -2.59 -1.27
C GLY A 119 -2.55 -2.15 -0.25
N ARG A 120 -2.25 -1.12 0.57
CA ARG A 120 -3.25 -0.62 1.52
C ARG A 120 -4.40 0.12 0.81
N LEU A 121 -4.12 0.82 -0.29
CA LEU A 121 -5.17 1.44 -1.10
C LEU A 121 -6.13 0.39 -1.66
N ALA A 122 -5.60 -0.70 -2.22
CA ALA A 122 -6.41 -1.81 -2.73
C ALA A 122 -7.33 -2.40 -1.63
N ALA A 123 -6.80 -2.56 -0.41
CA ALA A 123 -7.58 -3.02 0.74
C ALA A 123 -8.68 -2.01 1.16
N CYS A 124 -8.38 -0.70 1.19
CA CYS A 124 -9.38 0.33 1.46
C CYS A 124 -10.48 0.37 0.39
N PHE A 125 -10.13 0.13 -0.87
CA PHE A 125 -11.09 0.10 -1.97
C PHE A 125 -12.06 -1.07 -1.87
N LEU A 126 -11.59 -2.26 -1.48
CA LEU A 126 -12.48 -3.41 -1.25
C LEU A 126 -13.49 -3.14 -0.13
N ASP A 127 -13.07 -2.51 0.96
CA ASP A 127 -13.96 -2.09 2.05
C ASP A 127 -15.04 -1.10 1.56
N SER A 128 -14.64 -0.08 0.80
CA SER A 128 -15.58 0.91 0.26
C SER A 128 -16.50 0.34 -0.81
N LEU A 129 -15.98 -0.50 -1.73
CA LEU A 129 -16.79 -1.18 -2.75
C LEU A 129 -17.86 -2.07 -2.12
N SER A 130 -17.51 -2.82 -1.06
CA SER A 130 -18.46 -3.64 -0.30
C SER A 130 -19.47 -2.80 0.46
N THR A 131 -19.04 -1.65 1.01
CA THR A 131 -19.95 -0.72 1.73
C THR A 131 -20.95 -0.07 0.79
N MET A 132 -20.56 0.18 -0.45
CA MET A 132 -21.43 0.72 -1.50
C MET A 132 -22.19 -0.36 -2.27
N GLU A 133 -22.05 -1.62 -1.88
CA GLU A 133 -22.68 -2.79 -2.51
C GLU A 133 -22.37 -2.92 -4.02
N LEU A 134 -21.19 -2.43 -4.45
CA LEU A 134 -20.73 -2.51 -5.82
C LEU A 134 -20.11 -3.88 -6.12
N PRO A 135 -20.49 -4.54 -7.23
CA PRO A 135 -20.01 -5.89 -7.56
C PRO A 135 -18.52 -5.87 -7.95
N VAL A 136 -17.66 -6.45 -7.12
CA VAL A 136 -16.22 -6.49 -7.32
C VAL A 136 -15.63 -7.87 -7.05
N LEU A 137 -14.57 -8.20 -7.77
CA LEU A 137 -13.62 -9.26 -7.47
C LEU A 137 -12.23 -8.63 -7.38
N GLY A 138 -11.65 -8.58 -6.18
CA GLY A 138 -10.22 -8.30 -6.02
C GLY A 138 -9.43 -9.53 -6.46
N CYS A 139 -8.36 -9.34 -7.24
CA CYS A 139 -7.54 -10.42 -7.78
C CYS A 139 -6.08 -10.16 -7.43
N GLY A 140 -5.48 -11.10 -6.70
CA GLY A 140 -4.09 -11.03 -6.23
C GLY A 140 -3.44 -12.41 -6.16
N ILE A 141 -2.24 -12.45 -5.60
CA ILE A 141 -1.49 -13.68 -5.34
C ILE A 141 -1.56 -13.99 -3.86
N ARG A 142 -1.77 -15.28 -3.52
CA ARG A 142 -1.68 -15.79 -2.16
C ARG A 142 -0.24 -16.08 -1.84
N TYR A 143 0.49 -15.04 -1.43
CA TYR A 143 1.86 -15.24 -0.99
C TYR A 143 1.87 -16.07 0.30
N GLU A 144 2.66 -17.13 0.31
CA GLU A 144 2.83 -17.98 1.50
C GLU A 144 3.58 -17.25 2.61
N TYR A 145 4.56 -16.45 2.21
CA TYR A 145 5.30 -15.54 3.09
C TYR A 145 5.08 -14.09 2.62
N GLY A 146 4.91 -13.19 3.57
CA GLY A 146 4.93 -11.76 3.29
C GLY A 146 6.28 -11.28 2.76
N MET A 147 6.46 -9.97 2.64
CA MET A 147 7.73 -9.43 2.13
C MET A 147 8.91 -9.82 3.04
N PHE A 148 8.82 -9.55 4.32
CA PHE A 148 9.67 -10.02 5.43
C PHE A 148 9.20 -9.44 6.77
N ARG A 149 9.55 -10.09 7.86
CA ARG A 149 9.54 -9.50 9.20
C ARG A 149 10.89 -8.81 9.44
N GLN A 150 10.82 -7.57 9.92
CA GLN A 150 12.03 -6.81 10.24
C GLN A 150 12.44 -7.06 11.69
N LYS A 151 13.70 -7.37 11.89
CA LYS A 151 14.38 -7.33 13.18
C LYS A 151 15.57 -6.39 13.10
N ILE A 152 15.84 -5.68 14.15
CA ILE A 152 17.05 -4.85 14.26
C ILE A 152 18.07 -5.55 15.15
N VAL A 153 19.25 -5.78 14.59
CA VAL A 153 20.39 -6.36 15.32
C VAL A 153 21.58 -5.44 15.10
N ASP A 154 22.17 -4.96 16.19
CA ASP A 154 23.28 -4.00 16.17
C ASP A 154 23.00 -2.78 15.24
N GLY A 155 21.80 -2.23 15.35
CA GLY A 155 21.34 -1.10 14.54
C GLY A 155 21.09 -1.43 13.05
N THR A 156 21.19 -2.69 12.65
CA THR A 156 21.04 -3.13 11.25
C THR A 156 19.73 -3.87 11.07
N GLN A 157 19.02 -3.56 9.98
CA GLN A 157 17.86 -4.34 9.55
C GLN A 157 18.28 -5.73 9.11
N ILE A 158 17.65 -6.74 9.72
CA ILE A 158 17.69 -8.14 9.31
C ILE A 158 16.30 -8.53 8.84
N GLU A 159 16.23 -9.14 7.67
CA GLU A 159 15.02 -9.68 7.10
C GLU A 159 14.82 -11.13 7.57
N MET A 160 13.64 -11.40 8.13
CA MET A 160 13.21 -12.73 8.54
C MET A 160 11.96 -13.12 7.77
N GLU A 161 11.69 -14.41 7.69
CA GLU A 161 10.47 -14.91 7.10
C GLU A 161 9.21 -14.34 7.79
N ASP A 162 8.27 -13.88 7.00
CA ASP A 162 6.94 -13.44 7.46
C ASP A 162 5.94 -14.58 7.24
N ASP A 163 6.03 -15.59 8.09
CA ASP A 163 5.21 -16.81 8.06
C ASP A 163 3.81 -16.55 8.67
N TRP A 164 3.04 -15.71 8.02
CA TRP A 164 1.72 -15.29 8.49
C TRP A 164 0.65 -16.39 8.40
N LEU A 165 0.93 -17.44 7.62
CA LEU A 165 0.03 -18.60 7.43
C LEU A 165 0.37 -19.79 8.32
N ARG A 166 1.37 -19.69 9.21
CA ARG A 166 1.82 -20.80 10.05
C ARG A 166 0.69 -21.53 10.78
N ASP A 167 -0.24 -20.76 11.34
CA ASP A 167 -1.36 -21.28 12.13
C ASP A 167 -2.66 -21.37 11.31
N GLY A 168 -2.55 -21.24 9.97
CA GLY A 168 -3.68 -21.20 9.06
C GLY A 168 -4.33 -19.82 8.98
N ASN A 169 -5.36 -19.71 8.12
CA ASN A 169 -6.14 -18.47 7.98
C ASN A 169 -7.63 -18.82 7.93
N VAL A 170 -8.35 -18.44 8.96
CA VAL A 170 -9.79 -18.75 9.10
C VAL A 170 -10.68 -18.07 8.04
N TRP A 171 -10.18 -17.00 7.41
CA TRP A 171 -10.96 -16.16 6.51
C TRP A 171 -10.97 -16.63 5.07
N GLU A 172 -10.04 -17.48 4.66
CA GLU A 172 -9.92 -17.94 3.28
C GLU A 172 -10.59 -19.28 3.04
N ILE A 173 -11.03 -19.48 1.81
CA ILE A 173 -11.68 -20.71 1.35
C ILE A 173 -11.02 -21.16 0.06
N GLU A 174 -10.39 -22.32 0.10
CA GLU A 174 -9.82 -22.96 -1.09
C GLU A 174 -10.90 -23.37 -2.08
N ARG A 175 -10.67 -23.12 -3.38
CA ARG A 175 -11.61 -23.45 -4.47
C ARG A 175 -10.92 -24.29 -5.55
N PRO A 176 -10.55 -25.52 -5.27
CA PRO A 176 -9.81 -26.37 -6.24
C PRO A 176 -10.59 -26.62 -7.53
N GLU A 177 -11.92 -26.60 -7.46
CA GLU A 177 -12.81 -26.78 -8.62
C GLU A 177 -12.74 -25.60 -9.62
N LEU A 178 -12.20 -24.45 -9.20
CA LEU A 178 -12.02 -23.27 -10.03
C LEU A 178 -10.57 -23.10 -10.51
N SER A 179 -9.73 -24.11 -10.33
CA SER A 179 -8.33 -24.08 -10.76
C SER A 179 -8.20 -23.95 -12.27
N VAL A 180 -7.09 -23.31 -12.69
CA VAL A 180 -6.73 -23.15 -14.10
C VAL A 180 -5.25 -23.45 -14.32
N GLU A 181 -4.89 -23.81 -15.55
CA GLU A 181 -3.50 -24.03 -15.95
C GLU A 181 -2.86 -22.76 -16.51
N VAL A 182 -1.66 -22.44 -16.06
CA VAL A 182 -0.85 -21.35 -16.58
C VAL A 182 0.42 -21.93 -17.21
N HIS A 183 0.74 -21.49 -18.43
CA HIS A 183 1.83 -22.03 -19.23
C HIS A 183 2.98 -21.04 -19.35
N PHE A 184 4.20 -21.54 -19.17
CA PHE A 184 5.45 -20.79 -19.29
C PHE A 184 6.40 -21.50 -20.26
N ASN A 185 7.29 -20.73 -20.87
CA ASN A 185 8.30 -21.22 -21.81
C ASN A 185 7.67 -21.90 -23.07
N GLY A 186 8.37 -22.82 -23.67
CA GLY A 186 7.91 -23.57 -24.85
C GLY A 186 8.15 -22.84 -26.16
N THR A 187 7.52 -23.35 -27.21
CA THR A 187 7.64 -22.83 -28.59
C THR A 187 6.27 -22.61 -29.21
N ILE A 188 6.21 -21.61 -30.09
CA ILE A 188 4.97 -21.30 -30.82
C ILE A 188 5.10 -21.81 -32.25
N GLN A 189 4.15 -22.64 -32.64
CA GLN A 189 4.02 -23.11 -34.03
C GLN A 189 2.84 -22.40 -34.67
N GLU A 190 3.11 -21.76 -35.80
CA GLU A 190 2.10 -21.07 -36.62
C GLU A 190 1.65 -21.97 -37.75
N ASN A 191 0.40 -22.34 -37.80
CA ASN A 191 -0.21 -23.20 -38.82
C ASN A 191 -1.24 -22.38 -39.61
N TRP A 192 -0.92 -22.06 -40.83
CA TRP A 192 -1.85 -21.40 -41.74
C TRP A 192 -2.84 -22.42 -42.32
N THR A 193 -4.10 -22.24 -42.04
CA THR A 193 -5.21 -23.09 -42.49
C THR A 193 -6.13 -22.31 -43.42
N GLU A 194 -7.07 -22.97 -44.08
CA GLU A 194 -8.11 -22.31 -44.87
C GLU A 194 -8.98 -21.33 -44.04
N ASN A 195 -9.06 -21.56 -42.71
CA ASN A 195 -9.82 -20.72 -41.77
C ASN A 195 -8.95 -19.62 -41.11
N GLY A 196 -7.69 -19.44 -41.51
CA GLY A 196 -6.76 -18.46 -40.99
C GLY A 196 -5.60 -19.06 -40.22
N LEU A 197 -4.90 -18.20 -39.46
CA LEU A 197 -3.74 -18.57 -38.64
C LEU A 197 -4.17 -19.29 -37.38
N LYS A 198 -3.73 -20.55 -37.21
CA LYS A 198 -3.90 -21.31 -35.97
C LYS A 198 -2.57 -21.39 -35.22
N ILE A 199 -2.61 -20.98 -33.94
CA ILE A 199 -1.45 -21.00 -33.06
C ILE A 199 -1.46 -22.25 -32.19
N GLU A 200 -0.33 -22.95 -32.14
CA GLU A 200 -0.12 -24.06 -31.20
C GLU A 200 1.07 -23.73 -30.29
N HIS A 201 0.83 -23.78 -28.98
CA HIS A 201 1.89 -23.65 -27.98
C HIS A 201 2.36 -25.06 -27.59
N LYS A 202 3.66 -25.35 -27.71
CA LYS A 202 4.27 -26.68 -27.47
C LYS A 202 5.41 -26.60 -26.47
N ASP A 203 5.69 -27.73 -25.84
CA ASP A 203 6.85 -27.92 -24.94
C ASP A 203 6.91 -26.91 -23.78
N TYR A 204 5.74 -26.51 -23.28
CA TYR A 204 5.61 -25.56 -22.18
C TYR A 204 5.62 -26.21 -20.80
N ASN A 205 6.00 -25.46 -19.80
CA ASN A 205 5.87 -25.81 -18.38
C ASN A 205 4.49 -25.37 -17.85
N THR A 206 3.79 -26.26 -17.14
CA THR A 206 2.46 -26.00 -16.61
C THR A 206 2.52 -25.77 -15.10
N VAL A 207 1.88 -24.72 -14.64
CA VAL A 207 1.60 -24.43 -13.23
C VAL A 207 0.09 -24.38 -13.02
N ILE A 208 -0.40 -25.00 -11.95
CA ILE A 208 -1.81 -24.95 -11.58
C ILE A 208 -2.02 -23.72 -10.69
N ALA A 209 -2.90 -22.82 -11.09
CA ALA A 209 -3.37 -21.73 -10.27
C ALA A 209 -4.63 -22.16 -9.50
N VAL A 210 -4.50 -22.29 -8.18
CA VAL A 210 -5.61 -22.65 -7.28
C VAL A 210 -6.10 -21.39 -6.57
N PRO A 211 -7.37 -21.01 -6.70
CA PRO A 211 -7.87 -19.82 -6.04
C PRO A 211 -8.27 -20.07 -4.60
N TYR A 212 -7.98 -19.08 -3.75
CA TYR A 212 -8.47 -18.94 -2.39
C TYR A 212 -9.33 -17.68 -2.33
N ASP A 213 -10.59 -17.83 -1.96
CA ASP A 213 -11.55 -16.72 -1.89
C ASP A 213 -11.73 -16.26 -0.44
N VAL A 214 -11.58 -14.96 -0.23
CA VAL A 214 -11.80 -14.28 1.06
C VAL A 214 -12.99 -13.34 0.92
N PRO A 215 -14.10 -13.51 1.69
CA PRO A 215 -15.20 -12.57 1.69
C PRO A 215 -14.81 -11.27 2.41
N ILE A 216 -15.01 -10.13 1.76
CA ILE A 216 -14.76 -8.80 2.31
C ILE A 216 -16.09 -8.11 2.53
N ILE A 217 -16.44 -7.86 3.80
CA ILE A 217 -17.71 -7.25 4.15
C ILE A 217 -17.64 -5.73 4.18
N GLY A 218 -18.72 -5.09 3.76
CA GLY A 218 -18.92 -3.65 3.91
C GLY A 218 -19.67 -3.31 5.21
N TYR A 219 -19.70 -2.03 5.55
CA TYR A 219 -20.32 -1.56 6.77
C TYR A 219 -21.85 -1.64 6.72
N LYS A 220 -22.42 -2.56 7.51
CA LYS A 220 -23.85 -2.84 7.60
C LYS A 220 -24.54 -3.08 6.25
N THR A 221 -23.86 -3.81 5.36
CA THR A 221 -24.36 -4.21 4.04
C THR A 221 -24.46 -5.72 3.89
N LYS A 222 -25.20 -6.16 2.86
CA LYS A 222 -25.44 -7.60 2.59
C LYS A 222 -24.76 -8.09 1.32
N THR A 223 -23.84 -7.30 0.77
CA THR A 223 -23.15 -7.62 -0.48
C THR A 223 -21.64 -7.68 -0.27
N PRO A 224 -21.13 -8.74 0.40
CA PRO A 224 -19.69 -8.94 0.52
C PRO A 224 -19.01 -8.99 -0.85
N ALA A 225 -17.89 -8.27 -1.01
CA ALA A 225 -16.97 -8.47 -2.10
C ALA A 225 -16.20 -9.78 -1.93
N THR A 226 -15.50 -10.20 -2.98
CA THR A 226 -14.57 -11.34 -2.91
C THR A 226 -13.16 -10.86 -3.22
N LEU A 227 -12.21 -11.20 -2.36
CA LEU A 227 -10.79 -11.15 -2.69
C LEU A 227 -10.34 -12.56 -3.08
N ARG A 228 -9.99 -12.75 -4.36
CA ARG A 228 -9.47 -14.00 -4.89
C ARG A 228 -7.95 -13.96 -4.96
N LEU A 229 -7.33 -14.87 -4.27
CA LEU A 229 -5.89 -15.00 -4.16
C LEU A 229 -5.45 -16.30 -4.84
N TRP A 230 -4.55 -16.19 -5.82
CA TRP A 230 -4.06 -17.33 -6.57
C TRP A 230 -2.83 -17.95 -5.91
N SER A 231 -2.89 -19.25 -5.62
CA SER A 231 -1.78 -20.07 -5.15
C SER A 231 -1.25 -20.95 -6.27
N ALA A 232 0.05 -20.97 -6.46
CA ALA A 232 0.70 -21.76 -7.50
C ALA A 232 1.03 -23.16 -7.00
N ARG A 233 0.63 -24.18 -7.77
CA ARG A 233 0.91 -25.60 -7.46
C ARG A 233 1.45 -26.32 -8.68
N SER A 234 2.24 -27.36 -8.44
CA SER A 234 2.69 -28.26 -9.50
C SER A 234 1.53 -29.07 -10.07
N LYS A 235 1.52 -29.27 -11.40
CA LYS A 235 0.63 -30.24 -12.06
C LYS A 235 1.00 -31.68 -11.67
N ARG A 236 2.31 -31.97 -11.55
CA ARG A 236 2.84 -33.23 -11.00
C ARG A 236 3.02 -33.06 -9.51
N ARG A 237 2.26 -33.78 -8.72
CA ARG A 237 2.30 -33.62 -7.26
C ARG A 237 3.60 -34.15 -6.66
N PHE A 238 4.15 -35.27 -7.21
CA PHE A 238 5.28 -35.94 -6.58
C PHE A 238 5.86 -37.00 -7.52
N ASP A 239 7.19 -36.99 -7.76
CA ASP A 239 7.88 -38.05 -8.50
C ASP A 239 8.28 -39.15 -7.53
N PHE A 240 7.35 -40.08 -7.30
CA PHE A 240 7.53 -41.21 -6.38
C PHE A 240 8.70 -42.12 -6.77
N HIS A 241 8.98 -42.23 -8.08
CA HIS A 241 10.09 -43.07 -8.58
C HIS A 241 11.44 -42.47 -8.17
N SER A 242 11.70 -41.22 -8.52
CA SER A 242 12.94 -40.53 -8.11
C SER A 242 13.10 -40.47 -6.59
N PHE A 243 12.01 -40.35 -5.84
CA PHE A 243 12.06 -40.38 -4.38
C PHE A 243 12.55 -41.72 -3.85
N ASN A 244 12.01 -42.83 -4.35
CA ASN A 244 12.40 -44.18 -3.95
C ASN A 244 13.85 -44.52 -4.35
N GLU A 245 14.37 -43.90 -5.39
CA GLU A 245 15.78 -44.02 -5.79
C GLU A 245 16.72 -43.12 -4.94
N GLY A 246 16.19 -42.37 -3.96
CA GLY A 246 16.97 -41.47 -3.12
C GLY A 246 17.35 -40.14 -3.78
N ILE A 247 16.77 -39.81 -4.94
CA ILE A 247 17.01 -38.56 -5.70
C ILE A 247 15.96 -37.53 -5.28
N TYR A 248 16.02 -37.08 -4.04
CA TYR A 248 15.00 -36.22 -3.43
C TYR A 248 14.86 -34.86 -4.12
N ASP A 249 15.95 -34.23 -4.50
CA ASP A 249 15.92 -32.94 -5.20
C ASP A 249 15.15 -33.02 -6.53
N LYS A 250 15.37 -34.09 -7.30
CA LYS A 250 14.62 -34.33 -8.53
C LYS A 250 13.16 -34.62 -8.28
N ALA A 251 12.87 -35.39 -7.22
CA ALA A 251 11.49 -35.73 -6.85
C ALA A 251 10.65 -34.51 -6.51
N MET A 252 11.27 -33.43 -6.01
CA MET A 252 10.62 -32.19 -5.58
C MET A 252 10.77 -31.04 -6.61
N ALA A 253 11.54 -31.18 -7.66
CA ALA A 253 11.91 -30.11 -8.57
C ALA A 253 10.70 -29.40 -9.21
N ASP A 254 9.72 -30.17 -9.74
CA ASP A 254 8.50 -29.61 -10.34
C ASP A 254 7.64 -28.85 -9.32
N GLN A 255 7.58 -29.35 -8.09
CA GLN A 255 6.86 -28.71 -7.00
C GLN A 255 7.54 -27.39 -6.61
N THR A 256 8.84 -27.42 -6.37
CA THR A 256 9.64 -26.23 -6.02
C THR A 256 9.52 -25.16 -7.11
N PHE A 257 9.58 -25.54 -8.37
CA PHE A 257 9.45 -24.62 -9.51
C PHE A 257 8.10 -23.91 -9.52
N ALA A 258 7.00 -24.64 -9.31
CA ALA A 258 5.67 -24.08 -9.33
C ALA A 258 5.38 -23.22 -8.10
N GLU A 259 5.64 -23.76 -6.91
CA GLU A 259 5.33 -23.08 -5.63
C GLU A 259 6.14 -21.79 -5.41
N ALA A 260 7.36 -21.71 -5.96
CA ALA A 260 8.18 -20.49 -5.90
C ALA A 260 7.41 -19.24 -6.38
N ILE A 261 6.48 -19.39 -7.34
CA ILE A 261 5.71 -18.28 -7.92
C ILE A 261 4.85 -17.56 -6.87
N SER A 262 4.23 -18.30 -5.95
CA SER A 262 3.42 -17.72 -4.87
C SER A 262 4.08 -17.77 -3.50
N LYS A 263 5.41 -17.96 -3.45
CA LYS A 263 6.12 -18.15 -2.19
C LYS A 263 6.29 -16.87 -1.41
N VAL A 264 6.86 -15.82 -2.03
CA VAL A 264 7.25 -14.57 -1.35
C VAL A 264 6.79 -13.35 -2.13
N LEU A 265 6.24 -12.37 -1.41
CA LEU A 265 5.95 -11.04 -1.95
C LEU A 265 7.26 -10.29 -2.23
N TYR A 266 7.44 -9.80 -3.45
CA TYR A 266 8.62 -9.06 -3.90
C TYR A 266 9.95 -9.78 -3.62
N PRO A 267 10.20 -10.95 -4.25
CA PRO A 267 11.53 -11.53 -4.24
C PRO A 267 12.55 -10.53 -4.79
N SER A 268 13.82 -10.62 -4.33
CA SER A 268 14.90 -9.76 -4.84
C SER A 268 15.01 -9.87 -6.36
N ASP A 269 15.09 -8.74 -7.03
CA ASP A 269 15.26 -8.62 -8.49
C ASP A 269 16.64 -8.04 -8.89
N ASP A 270 17.61 -8.11 -7.96
CA ASP A 270 19.00 -7.71 -8.22
C ASP A 270 19.72 -8.65 -9.20
N HIS A 271 19.14 -9.81 -9.45
CA HIS A 271 19.68 -10.83 -10.36
C HIS A 271 18.60 -11.36 -11.33
N MET A 272 19.06 -11.96 -12.44
CA MET A 272 18.18 -12.42 -13.53
C MET A 272 17.09 -13.40 -13.07
N GLN A 273 17.41 -14.34 -12.16
CA GLN A 273 16.44 -15.32 -11.64
C GLN A 273 15.33 -14.65 -10.87
N GLY A 274 15.65 -13.61 -10.07
CA GLY A 274 14.65 -12.85 -9.35
C GLY A 274 13.75 -12.03 -10.26
N LYS A 275 14.33 -11.38 -11.31
CA LYS A 275 13.56 -10.70 -12.36
C LYS A 275 12.62 -11.66 -13.06
N MET A 276 13.12 -12.85 -13.44
CA MET A 276 12.29 -13.88 -14.07
C MET A 276 11.17 -14.37 -13.14
N LEU A 277 11.44 -14.55 -11.84
CA LEU A 277 10.42 -14.96 -10.88
C LEU A 277 9.33 -13.90 -10.75
N ARG A 278 9.67 -12.61 -10.67
CA ARG A 278 8.68 -11.52 -10.63
C ARG A 278 7.84 -11.48 -11.91
N LEU A 279 8.45 -11.65 -13.07
CA LEU A 279 7.70 -11.73 -14.34
C LEU A 279 6.74 -12.93 -14.34
N LYS A 280 7.17 -14.09 -13.81
CA LYS A 280 6.29 -15.25 -13.61
C LYS A 280 5.12 -14.95 -12.69
N GLN A 281 5.34 -14.28 -11.56
CA GLN A 281 4.28 -13.88 -10.63
C GLN A 281 3.23 -13.01 -11.32
N PHE A 282 3.65 -12.01 -12.07
CA PHE A 282 2.72 -11.09 -12.73
C PHE A 282 1.93 -11.75 -13.87
N TYR A 283 2.57 -12.59 -14.66
CA TYR A 283 1.86 -13.34 -15.68
C TYR A 283 0.95 -14.42 -15.09
N PHE A 284 1.37 -15.09 -14.01
CA PHE A 284 0.54 -16.04 -13.27
C PHE A 284 -0.77 -15.40 -12.79
N LEU A 285 -0.68 -14.23 -12.15
CA LEU A 285 -1.86 -13.46 -11.73
C LEU A 285 -2.74 -13.08 -12.93
N ALA A 286 -2.12 -12.60 -14.00
CA ALA A 286 -2.80 -12.15 -15.21
C ALA A 286 -3.57 -13.30 -15.88
N SER A 287 -2.88 -14.39 -16.17
CA SER A 287 -3.43 -15.55 -16.89
C SER A 287 -4.53 -16.24 -16.08
N ALA A 288 -4.27 -16.52 -14.79
CA ALA A 288 -5.27 -17.16 -13.93
C ALA A 288 -6.56 -16.34 -13.83
N THR A 289 -6.42 -15.01 -13.69
CA THR A 289 -7.56 -14.10 -13.57
C THR A 289 -8.36 -14.02 -14.88
N MET A 290 -7.69 -13.88 -16.04
CA MET A 290 -8.37 -13.78 -17.33
C MET A 290 -9.11 -15.07 -17.70
N GLN A 291 -8.48 -16.25 -17.53
CA GLN A 291 -9.12 -17.53 -17.74
C GLN A 291 -10.37 -17.71 -16.86
N SER A 292 -10.25 -17.40 -15.56
CA SER A 292 -11.38 -17.48 -14.61
C SER A 292 -12.51 -16.52 -14.98
N MET A 293 -12.17 -15.32 -15.46
CA MET A 293 -13.14 -14.33 -15.91
C MET A 293 -13.93 -14.81 -17.14
N ILE A 294 -13.25 -15.33 -18.17
CA ILE A 294 -13.89 -15.87 -19.38
C ILE A 294 -14.78 -17.07 -19.04
N LYS A 295 -14.28 -18.03 -18.24
CA LYS A 295 -15.08 -19.18 -17.79
C LYS A 295 -16.37 -18.74 -17.09
N ARG A 296 -16.28 -17.75 -16.21
CA ARG A 296 -17.45 -17.20 -15.51
C ARG A 296 -18.40 -16.49 -16.48
N HIS A 297 -17.87 -15.68 -17.40
CA HIS A 297 -18.69 -14.98 -18.37
C HIS A 297 -19.51 -15.97 -19.22
N LYS A 298 -18.86 -16.99 -19.77
CA LYS A 298 -19.51 -18.06 -20.56
C LYS A 298 -20.55 -18.85 -19.74
N ALA A 299 -20.38 -18.97 -18.43
CA ALA A 299 -21.37 -19.64 -17.56
C ALA A 299 -22.63 -18.79 -17.27
N VAL A 300 -22.63 -17.49 -17.58
CA VAL A 300 -23.72 -16.57 -17.28
C VAL A 300 -24.31 -15.97 -18.55
N PHE A 301 -23.48 -15.76 -19.58
CA PHE A 301 -23.85 -15.10 -20.83
C PHE A 301 -23.43 -15.98 -22.02
N ASP A 302 -24.30 -16.12 -22.99
CA ASP A 302 -24.05 -16.97 -24.16
C ASP A 302 -23.10 -16.37 -25.18
N ASP A 303 -22.89 -15.02 -25.15
CA ASP A 303 -22.11 -14.29 -26.15
C ASP A 303 -20.93 -13.52 -25.51
N LEU A 304 -19.71 -13.86 -25.91
CA LEU A 304 -18.49 -13.18 -25.51
C LEU A 304 -18.38 -11.73 -26.06
N ASN A 305 -19.10 -11.38 -27.11
CA ASN A 305 -19.14 -9.98 -27.60
C ASN A 305 -19.75 -9.03 -26.56
N SER A 306 -20.58 -9.55 -25.65
CA SER A 306 -21.16 -8.81 -24.54
C SER A 306 -20.18 -8.51 -23.40
N LEU A 307 -18.93 -9.03 -23.45
CA LEU A 307 -17.95 -8.89 -22.40
C LEU A 307 -17.71 -7.44 -21.94
N PRO A 308 -17.60 -6.43 -22.83
CA PRO A 308 -17.42 -5.02 -22.41
C PRO A 308 -18.61 -4.42 -21.67
N GLU A 309 -19.80 -5.00 -21.80
CA GLU A 309 -21.00 -4.55 -21.11
C GLU A 309 -21.07 -5.06 -19.67
N HIS A 310 -20.48 -6.23 -19.43
CA HIS A 310 -20.56 -6.96 -18.16
C HIS A 310 -19.26 -6.96 -17.35
N VAL A 311 -18.14 -6.52 -17.93
CA VAL A 311 -16.84 -6.55 -17.30
C VAL A 311 -16.14 -5.19 -17.40
N VAL A 312 -15.50 -4.79 -16.31
CA VAL A 312 -14.53 -3.70 -16.27
C VAL A 312 -13.33 -4.17 -15.45
N ILE A 313 -12.11 -3.89 -15.93
CA ILE A 313 -10.86 -4.29 -15.26
C ILE A 313 -10.07 -3.03 -14.91
N GLN A 314 -9.76 -2.88 -13.63
CA GLN A 314 -8.85 -1.85 -13.15
C GLN A 314 -7.54 -2.51 -12.78
N ILE A 315 -6.46 -2.12 -13.44
CA ILE A 315 -5.11 -2.54 -13.06
C ILE A 315 -4.46 -1.50 -12.15
N ASN A 316 -4.02 -1.97 -10.99
CA ASN A 316 -3.37 -1.18 -9.95
C ASN A 316 -1.86 -1.24 -10.14
N GLU A 317 -1.26 -0.20 -10.70
CA GLU A 317 0.09 -0.14 -11.25
C GLU A 317 0.24 -1.03 -12.51
N THR A 318 1.46 -1.22 -13.01
CA THR A 318 1.77 -2.02 -14.20
C THR A 318 1.84 -3.52 -13.93
N HIS A 319 1.92 -3.94 -12.66
CA HIS A 319 2.13 -5.34 -12.30
C HIS A 319 1.15 -6.32 -12.97
N PRO A 320 -0.18 -6.01 -13.08
CA PRO A 320 -1.10 -6.90 -13.79
C PRO A 320 -1.26 -6.58 -15.29
N ALA A 321 -0.42 -5.73 -15.88
CA ALA A 321 -0.59 -5.26 -17.26
C ALA A 321 -0.61 -6.39 -18.30
N LEU A 322 0.05 -7.52 -18.01
CA LEU A 322 0.04 -8.69 -18.89
C LEU A 322 -1.36 -9.33 -19.05
N ALA A 323 -2.34 -8.94 -18.23
CA ALA A 323 -3.73 -9.34 -18.41
C ALA A 323 -4.33 -8.86 -19.74
N MET A 324 -3.81 -7.76 -20.30
CA MET A 324 -4.28 -7.23 -21.58
C MET A 324 -3.90 -8.15 -22.76
N PRO A 325 -2.61 -8.44 -23.00
CA PRO A 325 -2.24 -9.38 -24.07
C PRO A 325 -2.68 -10.81 -23.77
N GLU A 326 -2.82 -11.23 -22.51
CA GLU A 326 -3.37 -12.55 -22.16
C GLU A 326 -4.84 -12.66 -22.53
N LEU A 327 -5.66 -11.65 -22.28
CA LEU A 327 -7.06 -11.67 -22.72
C LEU A 327 -7.16 -11.70 -24.26
N MET A 328 -6.28 -10.96 -24.96
CA MET A 328 -6.19 -11.08 -26.43
C MET A 328 -5.85 -12.50 -26.85
N ARG A 329 -4.87 -13.15 -26.20
CA ARG A 329 -4.50 -14.55 -26.49
C ARG A 329 -5.70 -15.48 -26.33
N ILE A 330 -6.41 -15.40 -25.22
CA ILE A 330 -7.59 -16.25 -24.98
C ILE A 330 -8.64 -16.02 -26.07
N LEU A 331 -8.97 -14.77 -26.36
CA LEU A 331 -9.97 -14.45 -27.38
C LEU A 331 -9.58 -14.96 -28.77
N MET A 332 -8.31 -14.81 -29.16
CA MET A 332 -7.85 -15.19 -30.51
C MET A 332 -7.54 -16.69 -30.64
N ASP A 333 -6.84 -17.25 -29.65
CA ASP A 333 -6.29 -18.61 -29.78
C ASP A 333 -7.23 -19.70 -29.22
N GLU A 334 -8.19 -19.34 -28.34
CA GLU A 334 -9.12 -20.29 -27.73
C GLU A 334 -10.59 -20.03 -28.12
N GLU A 335 -10.95 -18.79 -28.48
CA GLU A 335 -12.36 -18.39 -28.74
C GLU A 335 -12.55 -17.86 -30.19
N ASP A 336 -11.59 -18.07 -31.08
CA ASP A 336 -11.62 -17.80 -32.52
C ASP A 336 -11.95 -16.34 -32.93
N PHE A 337 -11.68 -15.33 -32.07
CA PHE A 337 -11.85 -13.92 -32.41
C PHE A 337 -10.74 -13.44 -33.35
N GLY A 338 -11.10 -12.53 -34.26
CA GLY A 338 -10.12 -11.80 -35.07
C GLY A 338 -9.29 -10.83 -34.21
N TRP A 339 -8.07 -10.50 -34.71
CA TRP A 339 -7.17 -9.55 -34.04
C TRP A 339 -7.83 -8.20 -33.68
N ASP A 340 -8.52 -7.58 -34.65
CA ASP A 340 -9.12 -6.27 -34.45
C ASP A 340 -10.29 -6.28 -33.48
N GLU A 341 -11.06 -7.37 -33.48
CA GLU A 341 -12.16 -7.58 -32.54
C GLU A 341 -11.63 -7.76 -31.12
N ALA A 342 -10.67 -8.67 -30.91
CA ALA A 342 -10.03 -8.88 -29.62
C ALA A 342 -9.38 -7.60 -29.09
N TYR A 343 -8.59 -6.92 -29.92
CA TYR A 343 -7.94 -5.64 -29.55
C TYR A 343 -8.95 -4.56 -29.19
N GLY A 344 -10.03 -4.44 -29.99
CA GLY A 344 -11.12 -3.47 -29.75
C GLY A 344 -11.86 -3.73 -28.45
N MET A 345 -12.08 -5.01 -28.11
CA MET A 345 -12.73 -5.44 -26.88
C MET A 345 -11.86 -5.15 -25.65
N VAL A 346 -10.60 -5.55 -25.68
CA VAL A 346 -9.63 -5.32 -24.59
C VAL A 346 -9.49 -3.83 -24.29
N LYS A 347 -9.41 -2.98 -25.29
CA LYS A 347 -9.35 -1.52 -25.13
C LYS A 347 -10.55 -0.91 -24.40
N LYS A 348 -11.72 -1.52 -24.49
CA LYS A 348 -12.94 -1.02 -23.80
C LYS A 348 -12.98 -1.42 -22.34
N ILE A 349 -12.34 -2.54 -21.99
CA ILE A 349 -12.46 -3.20 -20.67
C ILE A 349 -11.42 -2.70 -19.67
N PHE A 350 -10.17 -2.41 -20.13
CA PHE A 350 -9.04 -2.12 -19.25
C PHE A 350 -8.86 -0.66 -18.95
N HIS A 351 -8.54 -0.38 -17.67
CA HIS A 351 -8.21 0.93 -17.13
C HIS A 351 -6.98 0.81 -16.24
N TYR A 352 -6.14 1.85 -16.22
CA TYR A 352 -4.85 1.85 -15.56
C TYR A 352 -4.74 2.96 -14.53
N THR A 353 -4.37 2.59 -13.28
CA THR A 353 -3.94 3.53 -12.25
C THR A 353 -2.42 3.50 -12.15
N ASN A 354 -1.77 4.63 -12.46
CA ASN A 354 -0.34 4.79 -12.23
C ASN A 354 -0.07 5.30 -10.81
N HIS A 355 0.97 4.77 -10.16
CA HIS A 355 1.43 5.19 -8.82
C HIS A 355 2.88 5.69 -8.81
N THR A 356 3.58 5.60 -9.95
CA THR A 356 5.02 5.85 -10.06
C THR A 356 5.28 7.16 -10.81
N ILE A 357 6.01 8.09 -10.17
CA ILE A 357 6.47 9.35 -10.80
C ILE A 357 7.88 9.20 -11.37
N MET A 358 8.75 8.50 -10.65
CA MET A 358 10.16 8.35 -11.04
C MET A 358 10.26 7.44 -12.26
N THR A 359 10.73 7.98 -13.36
CA THR A 359 10.83 7.25 -14.64
C THR A 359 11.77 6.05 -14.56
N GLU A 360 12.83 6.14 -13.76
CA GLU A 360 13.78 5.06 -13.49
C GLU A 360 13.17 3.88 -12.69
N ALA A 361 12.08 4.12 -12.02
CA ALA A 361 11.34 3.09 -11.27
C ALA A 361 10.18 2.48 -12.07
N MET A 362 9.97 2.89 -13.33
CA MET A 362 8.95 2.30 -14.18
C MET A 362 9.35 0.91 -14.63
N GLU A 363 8.40 -0.02 -14.52
CA GLU A 363 8.62 -1.43 -14.82
C GLU A 363 8.97 -1.66 -16.30
N CYS A 364 10.11 -2.28 -16.54
CA CYS A 364 10.54 -2.78 -17.84
C CYS A 364 11.18 -4.16 -17.68
N TRP A 365 11.10 -4.95 -18.76
CA TRP A 365 11.60 -6.32 -18.80
C TRP A 365 12.58 -6.48 -19.97
N ASP A 366 13.68 -7.20 -19.73
CA ASP A 366 14.57 -7.61 -20.82
C ASP A 366 13.79 -8.40 -21.88
N GLU A 367 13.91 -7.98 -23.12
CA GLU A 367 13.14 -8.51 -24.25
C GLU A 367 13.42 -10.00 -24.51
N ASN A 368 14.68 -10.43 -24.38
CA ASN A 368 15.04 -11.83 -24.58
C ASN A 368 14.52 -12.72 -23.47
N MET A 369 14.67 -12.30 -22.21
CA MET A 369 14.11 -13.01 -21.06
C MET A 369 12.60 -13.18 -21.23
N PHE A 370 11.91 -12.10 -21.60
CA PHE A 370 10.46 -12.11 -21.78
C PHE A 370 10.03 -13.04 -22.91
N ARG A 371 10.68 -12.96 -24.06
CA ARG A 371 10.41 -13.81 -25.24
C ARG A 371 10.59 -15.29 -24.95
N LEU A 372 11.60 -15.66 -24.17
CA LEU A 372 11.85 -17.07 -23.77
C LEU A 372 10.81 -17.56 -22.77
N LEU A 373 10.38 -16.70 -21.84
CA LEU A 373 9.43 -17.09 -20.81
C LEU A 373 7.99 -17.13 -21.33
N LEU A 374 7.59 -16.16 -22.16
CA LEU A 374 6.22 -15.92 -22.60
C LEU A 374 6.14 -15.70 -24.12
N PRO A 375 6.51 -16.70 -24.94
CA PRO A 375 6.71 -16.51 -26.36
C PRO A 375 5.44 -16.04 -27.11
N ARG A 376 4.25 -16.55 -26.74
CA ARG A 376 2.99 -16.12 -27.39
C ARG A 376 2.61 -14.70 -26.99
N ILE A 377 2.73 -14.36 -25.72
CA ILE A 377 2.45 -13.01 -25.21
C ILE A 377 3.40 -11.99 -25.85
N TYR A 378 4.67 -12.36 -26.02
CA TYR A 378 5.63 -11.54 -26.75
C TYR A 378 5.19 -11.23 -28.18
N GLN A 379 4.73 -12.23 -28.95
CA GLN A 379 4.20 -12.01 -30.30
C GLN A 379 3.03 -11.03 -30.32
N ILE A 380 2.12 -11.15 -29.36
CA ILE A 380 0.96 -10.25 -29.23
C ILE A 380 1.44 -8.83 -28.88
N ILE A 381 2.39 -8.67 -27.96
CA ILE A 381 2.97 -7.37 -27.60
C ILE A 381 3.68 -6.74 -28.81
N CYS A 382 4.42 -7.51 -29.62
CA CYS A 382 5.03 -7.00 -30.87
C CYS A 382 3.97 -6.42 -31.81
N ALA A 383 2.87 -7.12 -32.04
CA ALA A 383 1.79 -6.65 -32.88
C ALA A 383 1.07 -5.42 -32.30
N ILE A 384 0.89 -5.36 -30.97
CA ILE A 384 0.37 -4.16 -30.27
C ILE A 384 1.32 -2.98 -30.48
N ASN A 385 2.63 -3.20 -30.28
CA ASN A 385 3.66 -2.17 -30.47
C ASN A 385 3.65 -1.62 -31.89
N GLU A 386 3.63 -2.49 -32.90
CA GLU A 386 3.58 -2.10 -34.30
C GLU A 386 2.36 -1.22 -34.59
N LYS A 387 1.16 -1.69 -34.20
CA LYS A 387 -0.10 -0.94 -34.39
C LYS A 387 -0.08 0.41 -33.66
N TYR A 388 0.51 0.46 -32.46
CA TYR A 388 0.63 1.70 -31.68
C TYR A 388 1.61 2.66 -32.32
N CYS A 389 2.80 2.20 -32.76
CA CYS A 389 3.79 3.01 -33.45
C CYS A 389 3.27 3.54 -34.79
N GLN A 390 2.55 2.72 -35.58
CA GLN A 390 1.88 3.17 -36.79
C GLN A 390 0.90 4.33 -36.49
N LYS A 391 0.14 4.23 -35.40
CA LYS A 391 -0.76 5.31 -34.99
C LYS A 391 0.00 6.57 -34.55
N LEU A 392 1.12 6.41 -33.82
CA LEU A 392 1.97 7.54 -33.41
C LEU A 392 2.59 8.24 -34.62
N SER A 393 3.00 7.50 -35.67
CA SER A 393 3.64 8.06 -36.85
C SER A 393 2.73 9.00 -37.64
N VAL A 394 1.41 8.87 -37.51
CA VAL A 394 0.46 9.80 -38.10
C VAL A 394 0.60 11.20 -37.48
N TYR A 395 0.91 11.28 -36.18
CA TYR A 395 1.05 12.55 -35.45
C TYR A 395 2.48 13.07 -35.40
N TYR A 396 3.47 12.16 -35.34
CA TYR A 396 4.91 12.46 -35.15
C TYR A 396 5.75 12.01 -36.32
N SER A 397 5.28 12.15 -37.57
CA SER A 397 5.89 11.63 -38.80
C SER A 397 7.35 12.00 -39.04
N LYS A 398 7.88 13.04 -38.37
CA LYS A 398 9.26 13.51 -38.46
C LYS A 398 10.03 13.43 -37.13
N GLU A 399 9.45 12.83 -36.11
CA GLU A 399 9.96 12.82 -34.75
C GLU A 399 10.12 11.38 -34.26
N GLU A 400 10.98 10.61 -34.97
CA GLU A 400 11.21 9.18 -34.70
C GLU A 400 11.62 8.92 -33.25
N GLU A 401 12.40 9.83 -32.65
CA GLU A 401 12.82 9.74 -31.26
C GLU A 401 11.63 9.77 -30.28
N LYS A 402 10.63 10.62 -30.53
CA LYS A 402 9.39 10.64 -29.72
C LYS A 402 8.61 9.34 -29.86
N ILE A 403 8.52 8.78 -31.07
CA ILE A 403 7.86 7.49 -31.28
C ILE A 403 8.63 6.41 -30.51
N ALA A 404 9.96 6.38 -30.59
CA ALA A 404 10.79 5.43 -29.88
C ALA A 404 10.66 5.52 -28.35
N GLN A 405 10.50 6.74 -27.80
CA GLN A 405 10.27 6.95 -26.37
C GLN A 405 8.90 6.41 -25.93
N MET A 406 7.86 6.52 -26.76
CA MET A 406 6.51 6.06 -26.48
C MET A 406 6.26 4.60 -26.84
N ALA A 407 7.12 3.99 -27.65
CA ALA A 407 7.01 2.59 -28.07
C ALA A 407 6.99 1.64 -26.86
N VAL A 408 6.21 0.57 -26.97
CA VAL A 408 6.14 -0.50 -25.96
C VAL A 408 7.45 -1.28 -25.92
N ILE A 409 8.05 -1.55 -27.09
CA ILE A 409 9.33 -2.24 -27.22
C ILE A 409 10.37 -1.23 -27.71
N GLY A 410 11.51 -1.16 -27.03
CA GLY A 410 12.64 -0.33 -27.43
C GLY A 410 13.84 -0.52 -26.51
N ASN A 411 15.05 -0.41 -27.07
CA ASN A 411 16.31 -0.61 -26.36
C ASN A 411 16.44 -2.02 -25.72
N ASN A 412 15.95 -3.07 -26.39
CA ASN A 412 15.88 -4.44 -25.87
C ASN A 412 15.05 -4.59 -24.59
N GLU A 413 14.09 -3.69 -24.38
CA GLU A 413 13.20 -3.71 -23.21
C GLU A 413 11.73 -3.65 -23.61
N ILE A 414 10.88 -4.31 -22.84
CA ILE A 414 9.42 -4.19 -22.89
C ILE A 414 8.98 -3.25 -21.75
N ARG A 415 8.41 -2.11 -22.11
CA ARG A 415 8.02 -1.03 -21.20
C ARG A 415 6.55 -1.16 -20.83
N MET A 416 6.29 -1.61 -19.60
CA MET A 416 4.95 -1.97 -19.19
C MET A 416 4.01 -0.77 -19.07
N ALA A 417 4.49 0.39 -18.63
CA ALA A 417 3.68 1.61 -18.59
C ALA A 417 3.25 2.04 -20.01
N ASN A 418 4.14 1.92 -21.01
CA ASN A 418 3.82 2.23 -22.41
C ASN A 418 2.78 1.23 -22.97
N LEU A 419 2.83 -0.03 -22.58
CA LEU A 419 1.80 -1.02 -22.91
C LEU A 419 0.42 -0.60 -22.37
N CYS A 420 0.37 -0.17 -21.09
CA CYS A 420 -0.85 0.37 -20.49
C CYS A 420 -1.37 1.60 -21.23
N VAL A 421 -0.47 2.53 -21.59
CA VAL A 421 -0.81 3.74 -22.34
C VAL A 421 -1.36 3.41 -23.74
N ALA A 422 -0.78 2.42 -24.41
CA ALA A 422 -1.21 2.00 -25.75
C ALA A 422 -2.66 1.45 -25.74
N ILE A 423 -2.98 0.64 -24.75
CA ILE A 423 -4.23 -0.13 -24.71
C ILE A 423 -5.32 0.52 -23.85
N CYS A 424 -5.05 0.86 -22.60
CA CYS A 424 -6.08 1.23 -21.63
C CYS A 424 -6.99 2.37 -22.09
N HIS A 425 -8.28 2.24 -21.78
CA HIS A 425 -9.29 3.24 -22.11
C HIS A 425 -9.12 4.51 -21.28
N ARG A 426 -8.85 4.37 -19.96
CA ARG A 426 -8.60 5.47 -19.04
C ARG A 426 -7.32 5.22 -18.26
N ILE A 427 -6.62 6.29 -17.95
CA ILE A 427 -5.40 6.31 -17.16
C ILE A 427 -5.57 7.37 -16.08
N ASN A 428 -5.39 7.02 -14.82
CA ASN A 428 -5.46 8.02 -13.78
C ASN A 428 -4.19 8.11 -12.93
N GLY A 429 -3.87 9.35 -12.55
CA GLY A 429 -2.99 9.65 -11.43
C GLY A 429 -3.77 9.64 -10.12
N VAL A 430 -3.06 9.60 -9.00
CA VAL A 430 -3.60 9.38 -7.65
C VAL A 430 -3.63 10.63 -6.76
N SER A 431 -3.30 11.79 -7.34
CA SER A 431 -3.50 13.14 -6.83
C SER A 431 -3.59 14.10 -8.02
N ASN A 432 -4.02 15.34 -7.78
CA ASN A 432 -4.08 16.35 -8.84
C ASN A 432 -2.69 16.64 -9.42
N LEU A 433 -1.69 16.89 -8.54
CA LEU A 433 -0.31 17.11 -8.97
C LEU A 433 0.24 15.92 -9.77
N HIS A 434 0.00 14.70 -9.30
CA HIS A 434 0.46 13.51 -10.00
C HIS A 434 -0.15 13.39 -11.40
N ALA A 435 -1.45 13.61 -11.53
CA ALA A 435 -2.11 13.59 -12.83
C ALA A 435 -1.53 14.66 -13.78
N ASP A 436 -1.16 15.82 -13.27
CA ASP A 436 -0.54 16.88 -14.07
C ASP A 436 0.89 16.51 -14.49
N ILE A 437 1.66 15.88 -13.61
CA ILE A 437 2.99 15.33 -13.94
C ILE A 437 2.88 14.27 -15.04
N LEU A 438 1.89 13.36 -14.97
CA LEU A 438 1.64 12.37 -16.02
C LEU A 438 1.37 13.03 -17.37
N LYS A 439 0.53 14.08 -17.40
CA LYS A 439 0.14 14.80 -18.63
C LYS A 439 1.27 15.65 -19.21
N THR A 440 2.05 16.32 -18.37
CA THR A 440 3.00 17.35 -18.80
C THR A 440 4.44 16.85 -18.94
N ARG A 441 4.78 15.73 -18.25
CA ARG A 441 6.15 15.20 -18.21
C ARG A 441 6.20 13.74 -18.67
N ILE A 442 5.62 12.81 -17.91
CA ILE A 442 5.84 11.37 -18.10
C ILE A 442 5.21 10.86 -19.40
N PHE A 443 3.91 11.10 -19.60
CA PHE A 443 3.17 10.67 -20.80
C PHE A 443 2.78 11.83 -21.70
N LYS A 444 3.60 12.89 -21.69
CA LYS A 444 3.33 14.13 -22.44
C LYS A 444 2.99 13.88 -23.91
N GLY A 445 3.76 13.04 -24.61
CA GLY A 445 3.50 12.72 -26.02
C GLY A 445 2.16 12.02 -26.23
N SER A 446 1.83 11.06 -25.39
CA SER A 446 0.53 10.38 -25.46
C SER A 446 -0.63 11.30 -25.07
N TYR A 447 -0.44 12.17 -24.07
CA TYR A 447 -1.46 13.13 -23.67
C TYR A 447 -1.80 14.12 -24.78
N GLN A 448 -0.82 14.57 -25.55
CA GLN A 448 -1.04 15.46 -26.69
C GLN A 448 -1.97 14.85 -27.76
N ILE A 449 -1.90 13.51 -27.93
CA ILE A 449 -2.73 12.78 -28.91
C ILE A 449 -4.06 12.33 -28.31
N PHE A 450 -4.07 11.89 -27.05
CA PHE A 450 -5.20 11.25 -26.40
C PHE A 450 -5.53 11.90 -25.04
N PRO A 451 -5.79 13.22 -24.97
CA PRO A 451 -5.98 13.93 -23.71
C PRO A 451 -7.15 13.36 -22.87
N GLN A 452 -8.18 12.83 -23.53
CA GLN A 452 -9.36 12.26 -22.87
C GLN A 452 -9.06 10.98 -22.06
N LYS A 453 -7.91 10.33 -22.26
CA LYS A 453 -7.53 9.15 -21.48
C LYS A 453 -7.18 9.50 -20.04
N TYR A 454 -6.66 10.69 -19.77
CA TYR A 454 -5.98 11.04 -18.54
C TYR A 454 -6.87 11.74 -17.52
N LEU A 455 -6.95 11.18 -16.31
CA LEU A 455 -7.79 11.65 -15.22
C LEU A 455 -6.98 11.86 -13.93
N ALA A 456 -7.50 12.71 -13.04
CA ALA A 456 -7.08 12.79 -11.65
C ALA A 456 -8.17 12.16 -10.77
N ILE A 457 -7.77 11.18 -9.93
CA ILE A 457 -8.63 10.62 -8.89
C ILE A 457 -7.78 10.51 -7.65
N THR A 458 -7.96 11.46 -6.72
CA THR A 458 -7.20 11.52 -5.48
C THR A 458 -7.47 10.30 -4.63
N ASN A 459 -6.42 9.68 -4.09
CA ASN A 459 -6.52 8.55 -3.20
C ASN A 459 -7.38 8.85 -1.97
N GLY A 460 -7.75 7.81 -1.26
CA GLY A 460 -8.49 7.89 0.00
C GLY A 460 -8.21 6.68 0.90
N ILE A 461 -8.69 6.78 2.11
CA ILE A 461 -8.55 5.77 3.16
C ILE A 461 -9.92 5.38 3.73
N THR A 462 -10.10 4.14 4.16
CA THR A 462 -11.34 3.77 4.87
C THR A 462 -11.31 4.30 6.31
N HIS A 463 -12.27 5.16 6.63
CA HIS A 463 -12.44 5.71 7.99
C HIS A 463 -12.99 4.67 8.96
N ARG A 464 -13.56 3.55 8.47
CA ARG A 464 -13.97 2.41 9.30
C ARG A 464 -12.77 1.80 10.01
N ARG A 465 -11.68 1.51 9.30
CA ARG A 465 -10.44 1.03 9.91
C ARG A 465 -9.65 2.15 10.60
N TRP A 466 -9.40 3.25 9.89
CA TRP A 466 -8.42 4.25 10.33
C TRP A 466 -8.95 5.25 11.38
N LEU A 467 -10.26 5.24 11.65
CA LEU A 467 -10.86 5.96 12.76
C LEU A 467 -11.60 5.00 13.70
N ALA A 468 -12.69 4.35 13.25
CA ALA A 468 -13.56 3.59 14.15
C ALA A 468 -12.84 2.40 14.80
N LEU A 469 -11.95 1.71 14.10
CA LEU A 469 -11.14 0.63 14.68
C LEU A 469 -9.91 1.18 15.40
N ALA A 470 -9.09 1.99 14.72
CA ALA A 470 -7.80 2.42 15.24
C ALA A 470 -7.90 3.42 16.40
N ASN A 471 -8.93 4.27 16.42
CA ASN A 471 -9.12 5.35 17.40
C ASN A 471 -10.56 5.43 17.89
N GLN A 472 -10.99 4.41 18.60
CA GLN A 472 -12.36 4.32 19.13
C GLN A 472 -12.73 5.52 20.03
N GLY A 473 -11.77 6.02 20.82
CA GLY A 473 -12.02 7.19 21.66
C GLY A 473 -12.41 8.43 20.85
N LEU A 474 -11.75 8.67 19.72
CA LEU A 474 -12.10 9.78 18.84
C LEU A 474 -13.40 9.50 18.08
N TYR A 475 -13.61 8.27 17.64
CA TYR A 475 -14.84 7.87 16.98
C TYR A 475 -16.08 8.07 17.90
N HIS A 476 -16.00 7.64 19.15
CA HIS A 476 -17.09 7.84 20.12
C HIS A 476 -17.31 9.33 20.43
N LEU A 477 -16.23 10.09 20.63
CA LEU A 477 -16.33 11.54 20.82
C LEU A 477 -17.05 12.22 19.64
N ILE A 478 -16.66 11.90 18.40
CA ILE A 478 -17.32 12.48 17.21
C ILE A 478 -18.81 12.12 17.20
N ARG A 479 -19.18 10.89 17.50
CA ARG A 479 -20.57 10.45 17.54
C ARG A 479 -21.44 11.16 18.59
N GLU A 480 -20.87 11.68 19.65
CA GLU A 480 -21.63 12.50 20.64
C GLU A 480 -22.11 13.82 20.02
N TYR A 481 -21.38 14.36 19.03
CA TYR A 481 -21.61 15.70 18.48
C TYR A 481 -22.14 15.71 17.04
N VAL A 482 -22.00 14.62 16.31
CA VAL A 482 -22.43 14.49 14.91
C VAL A 482 -23.78 13.80 14.82
N LYS A 483 -24.70 14.39 14.06
CA LYS A 483 -25.99 13.77 13.74
C LYS A 483 -25.86 12.91 12.48
N GLY A 484 -26.08 11.61 12.63
CA GLY A 484 -25.97 10.64 11.54
C GLY A 484 -24.86 9.62 11.74
N ASP A 485 -24.69 8.73 10.77
CA ASP A 485 -23.70 7.65 10.83
C ASP A 485 -22.49 8.00 9.95
N ILE A 486 -21.42 8.49 10.60
CA ILE A 486 -20.18 8.89 9.90
C ILE A 486 -19.50 7.73 9.17
N LEU A 487 -19.80 6.48 9.54
CA LEU A 487 -19.23 5.30 8.86
C LEU A 487 -19.94 4.98 7.53
N LYS A 488 -21.14 5.59 7.33
CA LYS A 488 -21.88 5.54 6.06
C LYS A 488 -21.71 6.78 5.21
N ASP A 489 -21.59 7.95 5.86
CA ASP A 489 -21.46 9.23 5.15
C ASP A 489 -20.26 10.02 5.68
N TYR A 490 -19.18 9.98 4.94
CA TYR A 490 -17.94 10.70 5.26
C TYR A 490 -18.10 12.24 5.28
N ARG A 491 -19.15 12.79 4.65
CA ARG A 491 -19.41 14.24 4.62
C ARG A 491 -19.78 14.78 5.98
N LEU A 492 -20.28 13.90 6.86
CA LEU A 492 -20.68 14.26 8.23
C LEU A 492 -19.51 14.66 9.12
N PHE A 493 -18.26 14.34 8.75
CA PHE A 493 -17.08 14.79 9.51
C PHE A 493 -17.02 16.30 9.68
N GLU A 494 -17.49 17.07 8.70
CA GLU A 494 -17.48 18.53 8.79
C GLU A 494 -18.39 19.09 9.90
N GLN A 495 -19.33 18.31 10.42
CA GLN A 495 -20.19 18.75 11.52
C GLN A 495 -19.44 19.00 12.83
N ILE A 496 -18.21 18.46 13.00
CA ILE A 496 -17.40 18.76 14.19
C ILE A 496 -16.66 20.11 14.07
N LEU A 497 -16.60 20.74 12.92
CA LEU A 497 -15.85 21.98 12.70
C LEU A 497 -16.26 23.13 13.62
N PRO A 498 -17.56 23.39 13.93
CA PRO A 498 -17.98 24.42 14.86
C PRO A 498 -17.45 24.20 16.29
N TYR A 499 -17.18 22.97 16.67
CA TYR A 499 -16.75 22.61 18.03
C TYR A 499 -15.26 22.85 18.27
N LYS A 500 -14.50 23.30 17.28
CA LYS A 500 -13.09 23.69 17.47
C LYS A 500 -12.89 24.78 18.53
N ASP A 501 -13.90 25.61 18.76
CA ASP A 501 -13.91 26.69 19.76
C ASP A 501 -14.66 26.30 21.04
N ASP A 502 -15.24 25.11 21.11
CA ASP A 502 -15.91 24.57 22.32
C ASP A 502 -14.86 23.97 23.27
N LYS A 503 -14.74 24.58 24.47
CA LYS A 503 -13.73 24.16 25.44
C LYS A 503 -13.94 22.74 25.97
N GLU A 504 -15.21 22.30 26.12
CA GLU A 504 -15.49 20.94 26.60
C GLU A 504 -15.10 19.90 25.54
N PHE A 505 -15.48 20.12 24.29
CA PHE A 505 -15.10 19.27 23.19
C PHE A 505 -13.57 19.18 23.05
N CYS A 506 -12.87 20.32 23.04
CA CYS A 506 -11.41 20.37 22.94
C CYS A 506 -10.71 19.61 24.07
N LYS A 507 -11.21 19.74 25.32
CA LYS A 507 -10.68 18.99 26.46
C LYS A 507 -10.89 17.48 26.33
N LYS A 508 -12.07 17.04 25.86
CA LYS A 508 -12.33 15.62 25.57
C LYS A 508 -11.42 15.12 24.45
N TYR A 509 -11.23 15.92 23.41
CA TYR A 509 -10.36 15.61 22.26
C TYR A 509 -8.90 15.43 22.68
N GLU A 510 -8.37 16.34 23.50
CA GLU A 510 -7.02 16.24 24.07
C GLU A 510 -6.86 14.99 24.94
N LYS A 511 -7.87 14.67 25.77
CA LYS A 511 -7.88 13.44 26.60
C LYS A 511 -7.81 12.19 25.72
N VAL A 512 -8.52 12.15 24.60
CA VAL A 512 -8.44 11.02 23.64
C VAL A 512 -7.03 10.89 23.09
N LYS A 513 -6.42 11.98 22.65
CA LYS A 513 -5.05 12.00 22.16
C LYS A 513 -4.07 11.47 23.21
N ARG A 514 -4.16 11.97 24.43
CA ARG A 514 -3.31 11.52 25.56
C ARG A 514 -3.48 10.01 25.82
N ASN A 515 -4.70 9.49 25.81
CA ASN A 515 -4.95 8.06 26.00
C ASN A 515 -4.32 7.21 24.90
N ASN A 516 -4.36 7.66 23.63
CA ASN A 516 -3.68 6.98 22.52
C ASN A 516 -2.16 6.96 22.71
N LYS A 517 -1.57 8.04 23.21
CA LYS A 517 -0.13 8.12 23.51
C LYS A 517 0.26 7.14 24.63
N ILE A 518 -0.56 7.05 25.70
CA ILE A 518 -0.36 6.07 26.78
C ILE A 518 -0.44 4.64 26.24
N ARG A 519 -1.44 4.34 25.39
CA ARG A 519 -1.58 3.02 24.76
C ARG A 519 -0.36 2.65 23.93
N PHE A 520 0.13 3.58 23.11
CA PHE A 520 1.33 3.36 22.29
C PHE A 520 2.61 3.22 23.14
N ALA A 521 2.78 4.06 24.16
CA ALA A 521 3.93 3.97 25.08
C ALA A 521 3.97 2.60 25.78
N LYS A 522 2.80 2.09 26.22
CA LYS A 522 2.68 0.74 26.80
C LYS A 522 3.12 -0.33 25.79
N TYR A 523 2.64 -0.26 24.55
CA TYR A 523 3.00 -1.19 23.47
C TYR A 523 4.51 -1.22 23.23
N ILE A 524 5.16 -0.07 23.11
CA ILE A 524 6.62 0.00 22.89
C ILE A 524 7.40 -0.56 24.07
N LYS A 525 6.95 -0.31 25.30
CA LYS A 525 7.56 -0.88 26.49
C LYS A 525 7.47 -2.42 26.50
N GLU A 526 6.29 -2.96 26.16
CA GLU A 526 6.07 -4.41 26.13
C GLU A 526 6.84 -5.11 24.98
N LYS A 527 6.90 -4.50 23.80
CA LYS A 527 7.51 -5.13 22.60
C LYS A 527 9.02 -4.88 22.49
N GLN A 528 9.51 -3.71 22.91
CA GLN A 528 10.91 -3.30 22.68
C GLN A 528 11.64 -2.91 23.98
N GLY A 529 10.97 -2.91 25.15
CA GLY A 529 11.57 -2.54 26.44
C GLY A 529 11.89 -1.04 26.57
N ILE A 530 11.40 -0.18 25.66
CA ILE A 530 11.68 1.26 25.64
C ILE A 530 10.57 2.00 26.40
N GLU A 531 10.95 2.76 27.42
CA GLU A 531 10.01 3.67 28.09
C GLU A 531 9.87 4.96 27.32
N VAL A 532 8.63 5.35 27.01
CA VAL A 532 8.30 6.58 26.27
C VAL A 532 7.42 7.44 27.15
N ASN A 533 7.77 8.73 27.26
CA ASN A 533 6.97 9.70 28.00
C ASN A 533 5.71 10.10 27.20
N PRO A 534 4.49 9.74 27.61
CA PRO A 534 3.28 10.09 26.87
C PRO A 534 2.94 11.59 26.91
N GLU A 535 3.58 12.39 27.77
CA GLU A 535 3.41 13.84 27.78
C GLU A 535 4.36 14.57 26.81
N SER A 536 5.35 13.88 26.22
CA SER A 536 6.20 14.45 25.17
C SER A 536 5.44 14.66 23.86
N ILE A 537 5.92 15.55 23.01
CA ILE A 537 5.41 15.70 21.64
C ILE A 537 5.78 14.46 20.85
N PHE A 538 4.81 13.72 20.29
CA PHE A 538 5.06 12.57 19.42
C PHE A 538 5.20 13.05 17.97
N ASP A 539 6.44 13.11 17.51
CA ASP A 539 6.84 13.49 16.16
C ASP A 539 7.12 12.23 15.35
N VAL A 540 6.25 11.92 14.39
CA VAL A 540 6.21 10.60 13.74
C VAL A 540 6.56 10.67 12.27
N HIS A 541 7.63 9.96 11.88
CA HIS A 541 7.99 9.70 10.50
C HIS A 541 7.83 8.21 10.18
N CYS A 542 6.63 7.84 9.76
CA CYS A 542 6.20 6.47 9.54
C CYS A 542 5.97 6.24 8.03
N LYS A 543 6.98 5.76 7.34
CA LYS A 543 6.98 5.51 5.89
C LYS A 543 7.99 4.42 5.52
N ARG A 544 7.75 3.68 4.42
CA ARG A 544 8.79 2.84 3.80
C ARG A 544 10.07 3.67 3.65
N LEU A 545 11.23 3.10 3.97
CA LEU A 545 12.48 3.82 3.85
C LEU A 545 12.90 3.91 2.39
N HIS A 546 13.05 5.14 1.94
CA HIS A 546 13.52 5.49 0.61
C HIS A 546 14.11 6.90 0.63
N GLU A 547 15.18 7.14 -0.10
CA GLU A 547 15.91 8.42 -0.06
C GLU A 547 15.00 9.61 -0.39
N TYR A 548 14.09 9.52 -1.38
CA TYR A 548 13.19 10.63 -1.72
C TYR A 548 12.17 10.97 -0.62
N LYS A 549 11.89 10.03 0.31
CA LYS A 549 11.01 10.27 1.49
C LYS A 549 11.74 11.01 2.62
N ARG A 550 13.02 11.16 2.48
CA ARG A 550 13.94 12.01 3.24
C ARG A 550 13.99 11.74 4.75
N GLN A 551 13.96 10.45 5.17
CA GLN A 551 14.28 10.11 6.56
C GLN A 551 15.64 10.68 6.97
N LEU A 552 16.57 10.80 6.02
CA LEU A 552 17.88 11.45 6.24
C LEU A 552 17.74 12.93 6.66
N LEU A 553 16.83 13.70 6.04
CA LEU A 553 16.55 15.08 6.47
C LEU A 553 16.11 15.14 7.93
N LYS A 554 15.24 14.21 8.36
CA LYS A 554 14.82 14.10 9.76
C LYS A 554 15.96 13.71 10.68
N CYS A 555 16.86 12.81 10.26
CA CYS A 555 18.08 12.45 10.98
C CYS A 555 18.98 13.69 11.23
N LEU A 556 19.24 14.45 10.18
CA LEU A 556 20.03 15.68 10.29
C LEU A 556 19.37 16.70 11.20
N HIS A 557 18.06 16.82 11.16
CA HIS A 557 17.31 17.71 12.04
C HIS A 557 17.41 17.31 13.53
N ILE A 558 17.35 16.02 13.84
CA ILE A 558 17.53 15.54 15.22
C ILE A 558 18.95 15.86 15.71
N ILE A 559 19.97 15.67 14.88
CA ILE A 559 21.35 16.05 15.19
C ILE A 559 21.45 17.57 15.44
N TYR A 560 20.76 18.38 14.62
CA TYR A 560 20.70 19.84 14.80
C TYR A 560 20.09 20.22 16.17
N ILE A 561 18.96 19.63 16.54
CA ILE A 561 18.32 19.87 17.85
C ILE A 561 19.23 19.41 18.99
N TYR A 562 19.86 18.24 18.87
CA TYR A 562 20.82 17.72 19.84
C TYR A 562 21.95 18.74 20.07
N GLN A 563 22.56 19.26 19.00
CA GLN A 563 23.63 20.28 19.11
C GLN A 563 23.11 21.59 19.68
N LYS A 564 21.87 22.00 19.39
CA LYS A 564 21.24 23.20 19.95
C LYS A 564 21.04 23.05 21.46
N ILE A 565 20.57 21.89 21.94
CA ILE A 565 20.42 21.61 23.37
C ILE A 565 21.77 21.64 24.10
N LYS A 566 22.83 21.09 23.49
CA LYS A 566 24.19 21.15 24.06
C LYS A 566 24.68 22.59 24.26
N LYS A 567 24.30 23.53 23.38
CA LYS A 567 24.64 24.94 23.48
C LYS A 567 23.71 25.70 24.42
N ASP A 568 22.43 25.40 24.39
CA ASP A 568 21.39 26.04 25.21
C ASP A 568 20.37 24.97 25.70
N PRO A 569 20.57 24.40 26.89
CA PRO A 569 19.67 23.42 27.48
C PRO A 569 18.24 23.91 27.71
N ALA A 570 18.01 25.23 27.76
CA ALA A 570 16.68 25.80 27.98
C ALA A 570 15.85 25.91 26.68
N CYS A 571 16.43 25.66 25.53
CA CYS A 571 15.74 25.78 24.23
C CYS A 571 14.59 24.76 24.03
N ILE A 572 14.57 23.67 24.78
CA ILE A 572 13.49 22.67 24.81
C ILE A 572 12.88 22.64 26.22
N THR A 573 11.63 23.06 26.32
CA THR A 573 10.85 23.11 27.58
C THR A 573 9.80 22.01 27.67
N THR A 574 9.25 21.59 26.53
CA THR A 574 8.35 20.42 26.44
C THR A 574 9.10 19.30 25.74
N PRO A 575 9.18 18.09 26.29
CA PRO A 575 9.89 16.97 25.71
C PRO A 575 9.37 16.59 24.31
N ILE A 576 10.27 16.10 23.45
CA ILE A 576 9.92 15.59 22.11
C ILE A 576 10.38 14.13 22.01
N THR A 577 9.49 13.24 21.56
CA THR A 577 9.84 11.89 21.15
C THR A 577 9.75 11.78 19.63
N PHE A 578 10.90 11.62 18.99
CA PHE A 578 11.03 11.37 17.55
C PHE A 578 10.83 9.89 17.27
N ILE A 579 9.81 9.56 16.51
CA ILE A 579 9.40 8.17 16.27
C ILE A 579 9.55 7.85 14.78
N PHE A 580 10.43 6.91 14.48
CA PHE A 580 10.57 6.33 13.14
C PHE A 580 9.91 4.96 13.08
N ALA A 581 9.26 4.67 11.95
CA ALA A 581 8.78 3.34 11.62
C ALA A 581 8.98 3.12 10.12
N ALA A 582 9.88 2.21 9.75
CA ALA A 582 10.29 2.05 8.36
C ALA A 582 10.89 0.67 8.09
N LYS A 583 10.60 0.13 6.90
CA LYS A 583 11.31 -1.03 6.34
C LYS A 583 12.04 -0.59 5.08
N ALA A 584 13.30 -0.99 4.92
CA ALA A 584 14.08 -0.83 3.69
C ALA A 584 13.93 -2.07 2.81
N ALA A 585 13.93 -1.91 1.48
CA ALA A 585 13.99 -3.07 0.58
C ALA A 585 15.30 -3.85 0.81
N PRO A 586 15.29 -5.19 0.74
CA PRO A 586 16.46 -6.02 1.08
C PRO A 586 17.74 -5.65 0.34
N GLY A 587 17.67 -5.36 -0.97
CA GLY A 587 18.81 -4.96 -1.80
C GLY A 587 19.19 -3.48 -1.72
N TYR A 588 18.41 -2.63 -1.01
CA TYR A 588 18.66 -1.18 -0.98
C TYR A 588 19.67 -0.78 0.11
N ALA A 589 20.95 -0.93 -0.20
CA ALA A 589 22.05 -0.70 0.74
C ALA A 589 21.99 0.68 1.42
N ARG A 590 21.78 1.77 0.65
CA ARG A 590 21.68 3.14 1.17
C ARG A 590 20.52 3.29 2.17
N ALA A 591 19.36 2.72 1.87
CA ALA A 591 18.22 2.74 2.78
C ALA A 591 18.53 2.00 4.09
N LYS A 592 19.21 0.86 4.03
CA LYS A 592 19.68 0.14 5.23
C LYS A 592 20.71 0.93 6.04
N GLU A 593 21.58 1.67 5.36
CA GLU A 593 22.53 2.56 6.03
C GLU A 593 21.85 3.71 6.76
N ILE A 594 20.77 4.27 6.19
CA ILE A 594 19.94 5.27 6.88
C ILE A 594 19.27 4.67 8.12
N ILE A 595 18.80 3.41 8.10
CA ILE A 595 18.29 2.74 9.30
C ILE A 595 19.38 2.67 10.38
N ARG A 596 20.61 2.32 10.01
CA ARG A 596 21.74 2.29 10.95
C ARG A 596 22.03 3.69 11.52
N LEU A 597 21.94 4.73 10.68
CA LEU A 597 22.10 6.12 11.13
C LEU A 597 21.03 6.49 12.16
N ILE A 598 19.76 6.13 11.93
CA ILE A 598 18.68 6.36 12.90
C ILE A 598 19.02 5.72 14.23
N HIS A 599 19.49 4.47 14.22
CA HIS A 599 19.87 3.75 15.45
C HIS A 599 21.10 4.38 16.14
N SER A 600 22.11 4.83 15.39
CA SER A 600 23.24 5.55 15.97
C SER A 600 22.82 6.88 16.61
N ILE A 601 21.85 7.58 16.00
CA ILE A 601 21.25 8.79 16.58
C ILE A 601 20.45 8.44 17.83
N GLN A 602 19.67 7.35 17.80
CA GLN A 602 18.95 6.85 18.97
C GLN A 602 19.91 6.56 20.15
N GLU A 603 21.02 5.88 19.89
CA GLU A 603 22.04 5.62 20.89
C GLU A 603 22.67 6.93 21.42
N MET A 604 23.02 7.85 20.52
CA MET A 604 23.59 9.15 20.89
C MET A 604 22.64 9.96 21.76
N VAL A 605 21.39 10.06 21.37
CA VAL A 605 20.39 10.89 22.05
C VAL A 605 19.97 10.25 23.37
N ASN A 606 19.61 8.97 23.36
CA ASN A 606 18.99 8.33 24.52
C ASN A 606 19.99 7.96 25.63
N LYS A 607 21.30 7.92 25.31
CA LYS A 607 22.36 7.66 26.32
C LYS A 607 23.05 8.92 26.82
N ASP A 608 22.80 10.09 26.22
CA ASP A 608 23.41 11.35 26.69
C ASP A 608 22.56 11.99 27.81
N PRO A 609 23.10 12.12 29.04
CA PRO A 609 22.35 12.66 30.17
C PRO A 609 21.81 14.08 29.94
N ASP A 610 22.46 14.89 29.08
CA ASP A 610 22.00 16.25 28.78
C ASP A 610 20.70 16.27 27.96
N MET A 611 20.35 15.15 27.33
CA MET A 611 19.13 14.96 26.55
C MET A 611 17.95 14.43 27.37
N ASP A 612 18.23 13.91 28.58
CA ASP A 612 17.19 13.34 29.43
C ASP A 612 16.08 14.35 29.74
N GLY A 613 14.84 13.93 29.62
CA GLY A 613 13.66 14.76 29.78
C GLY A 613 13.47 15.85 28.69
N LYS A 614 14.30 15.89 27.62
CA LYS A 614 14.21 16.87 26.54
C LYS A 614 13.87 16.23 25.20
N ILE A 615 14.69 15.30 24.74
CA ILE A 615 14.44 14.58 23.48
C ILE A 615 14.73 13.08 23.63
N GLN A 616 13.95 12.31 22.92
CA GLN A 616 14.11 10.87 22.82
C GLN A 616 13.92 10.45 21.36
N VAL A 617 14.64 9.41 20.90
CA VAL A 617 14.47 8.81 19.58
C VAL A 617 14.04 7.36 19.75
N VAL A 618 13.03 6.95 19.01
CA VAL A 618 12.48 5.60 19.03
C VAL A 618 12.34 5.09 17.60
N PHE A 619 12.94 3.95 17.30
CA PHE A 619 12.68 3.22 16.06
C PHE A 619 11.71 2.07 16.35
N VAL A 620 10.56 2.08 15.69
CA VAL A 620 9.53 1.02 15.84
C VAL A 620 9.83 -0.10 14.87
N GLU A 621 10.20 -1.26 15.40
CA GLU A 621 10.51 -2.43 14.60
C GLU A 621 9.29 -3.02 13.92
N ASN A 622 9.53 -3.66 12.79
CA ASN A 622 8.54 -4.44 12.04
C ASN A 622 7.23 -3.71 11.77
N TYR A 623 7.30 -2.47 11.28
CA TYR A 623 6.13 -1.69 10.94
C TYR A 623 5.18 -2.45 10.01
N CYS A 624 3.91 -2.55 10.41
CA CYS A 624 2.82 -3.24 9.72
C CYS A 624 1.48 -2.52 10.00
N VAL A 625 0.37 -3.05 9.52
CA VAL A 625 -0.95 -2.38 9.68
C VAL A 625 -1.36 -2.30 11.14
N SER A 626 -1.22 -3.38 11.91
CA SER A 626 -1.58 -3.40 13.34
C SER A 626 -0.76 -2.40 14.17
N VAL A 627 0.53 -2.22 13.85
CA VAL A 627 1.38 -1.18 14.47
C VAL A 627 0.92 0.22 14.07
N ALA A 628 0.55 0.42 12.80
CA ALA A 628 0.07 1.69 12.31
C ALA A 628 -1.23 2.13 12.98
N GLU A 629 -2.13 1.21 13.28
CA GLU A 629 -3.40 1.45 13.99
C GLU A 629 -3.22 1.97 15.42
N MET A 630 -2.06 1.70 16.04
CA MET A 630 -1.72 2.25 17.36
C MET A 630 -0.90 3.53 17.26
N LEU A 631 0.07 3.58 16.36
CA LEU A 631 1.01 4.70 16.23
C LEU A 631 0.33 5.96 15.68
N ILE A 632 -0.48 5.82 14.63
CA ILE A 632 -1.10 6.98 13.95
C ILE A 632 -2.01 7.79 14.87
N PRO A 633 -2.92 7.19 15.67
CA PRO A 633 -3.72 7.94 16.63
C PRO A 633 -2.92 8.65 17.74
N ALA A 634 -1.73 8.12 18.05
CA ALA A 634 -0.85 8.69 19.09
C ALA A 634 -0.04 9.89 18.62
N ALA A 635 0.12 10.10 17.32
CA ALA A 635 0.97 11.16 16.77
C ALA A 635 0.41 12.56 17.03
N ASP A 636 1.28 13.50 17.40
CA ASP A 636 1.02 14.94 17.43
C ASP A 636 1.44 15.59 16.10
N ILE A 637 2.62 15.23 15.58
CA ILE A 637 3.21 15.72 14.34
C ILE A 637 3.32 14.57 13.33
N SER A 638 2.89 14.85 12.10
CA SER A 638 2.97 13.96 10.95
C SER A 638 4.03 14.48 9.98
N GLU A 639 5.13 13.74 9.82
CA GLU A 639 6.21 14.07 8.91
C GLU A 639 5.91 13.58 7.49
N GLN A 640 5.62 14.53 6.59
CA GLN A 640 5.30 14.28 5.18
C GLN A 640 6.29 15.04 4.28
N ILE A 641 7.58 14.76 4.50
CA ILE A 641 8.72 15.56 4.07
C ILE A 641 9.40 15.06 2.80
N SER A 642 8.71 14.31 1.94
CA SER A 642 9.25 13.86 0.65
C SER A 642 9.76 15.04 -0.20
N THR A 643 10.71 14.77 -1.07
CA THR A 643 11.14 15.77 -2.07
C THR A 643 9.96 16.12 -2.95
N ALA A 644 9.60 17.40 -3.03
CA ALA A 644 8.43 17.84 -3.79
C ALA A 644 8.52 17.44 -5.27
N GLY A 645 7.48 16.81 -5.78
CA GLY A 645 7.39 16.25 -7.12
C GLY A 645 7.75 14.76 -7.22
N MET A 646 7.99 14.06 -6.11
CA MET A 646 8.37 12.64 -6.09
C MET A 646 7.35 11.71 -5.40
N GLU A 647 6.55 12.20 -4.46
CA GLU A 647 5.46 11.42 -3.85
C GLU A 647 4.17 11.58 -4.65
N ALA A 648 3.70 10.56 -5.33
CA ALA A 648 2.53 10.61 -6.19
C ALA A 648 1.25 11.06 -5.44
N SER A 649 1.06 10.61 -4.24
CA SER A 649 -0.06 10.98 -3.37
C SER A 649 0.32 10.91 -1.89
N GLY A 650 0.75 9.75 -1.43
CA GLY A 650 0.74 9.38 -0.02
C GLY A 650 -0.68 9.09 0.46
N THR A 651 -0.81 8.24 1.46
CA THR A 651 -2.06 7.97 2.19
C THR A 651 -1.84 8.02 3.70
N GLY A 652 -0.60 7.98 4.16
CA GLY A 652 -0.24 8.22 5.56
C GLY A 652 -0.68 9.59 6.05
N ASN A 653 -0.44 10.63 5.25
CA ASN A 653 -0.88 12.00 5.51
C ASN A 653 -2.39 12.09 5.82
N MET A 654 -3.23 11.38 5.06
CA MET A 654 -4.68 11.35 5.27
C MET A 654 -5.07 10.67 6.59
N LYS A 655 -4.38 9.59 6.97
CA LYS A 655 -4.60 8.85 8.22
C LYS A 655 -4.23 9.69 9.43
N PHE A 656 -3.08 10.34 9.39
CA PHE A 656 -2.61 11.27 10.43
C PHE A 656 -3.56 12.47 10.59
N MET A 657 -3.95 13.09 9.48
CA MET A 657 -4.93 14.18 9.43
C MET A 657 -6.25 13.78 10.12
N MET A 658 -6.80 12.61 9.77
CA MET A 658 -8.04 12.07 10.33
C MET A 658 -7.94 11.87 11.84
N ASN A 659 -6.76 11.54 12.35
CA ASN A 659 -6.48 11.34 13.76
C ASN A 659 -5.93 12.59 14.48
N GLY A 660 -6.01 13.75 13.83
CA GLY A 660 -5.70 15.05 14.43
C GLY A 660 -4.20 15.31 14.64
N ALA A 661 -3.32 14.63 13.93
CA ALA A 661 -1.93 15.02 13.87
C ALA A 661 -1.75 16.18 12.88
N LEU A 662 -0.91 17.17 13.23
CA LEU A 662 -0.62 18.28 12.33
C LEU A 662 0.54 17.90 11.40
N THR A 663 0.37 18.18 10.13
CA THR A 663 1.36 17.84 9.12
C THR A 663 2.43 18.91 9.00
N ILE A 664 3.71 18.47 9.11
CA ILE A 664 4.85 19.17 8.53
C ILE A 664 5.17 18.48 7.21
N GLY A 665 5.21 19.23 6.12
CA GLY A 665 5.42 18.60 4.82
C GLY A 665 5.83 19.58 3.72
N THR A 666 6.08 18.99 2.56
CA THR A 666 6.29 19.73 1.31
C THR A 666 4.99 19.82 0.52
N MET A 667 4.92 20.77 -0.43
CA MET A 667 3.81 20.87 -1.38
C MET A 667 3.95 19.77 -2.45
N ASP A 668 3.64 18.52 -2.03
CA ASP A 668 3.78 17.33 -2.85
C ASP A 668 2.59 16.36 -2.64
N GLY A 669 2.26 15.60 -3.65
CA GLY A 669 1.20 14.60 -3.61
C GLY A 669 -0.10 15.15 -3.03
N ALA A 670 -0.73 14.40 -2.13
CA ALA A 670 -1.98 14.79 -1.49
C ALA A 670 -1.84 15.88 -0.41
N ASN A 671 -0.60 16.27 -0.02
CA ASN A 671 -0.44 17.40 0.91
C ASN A 671 -1.03 18.69 0.33
N ILE A 672 -1.01 18.83 -1.00
CA ILE A 672 -1.60 19.99 -1.70
C ILE A 672 -3.11 20.04 -1.43
N GLU A 673 -3.81 18.93 -1.70
CA GLU A 673 -5.25 18.87 -1.46
C GLU A 673 -5.60 18.96 0.04
N ILE A 674 -4.72 18.46 0.93
CA ILE A 674 -4.89 18.65 2.37
C ILE A 674 -4.82 20.15 2.70
N ALA A 675 -3.79 20.87 2.21
CA ALA A 675 -3.65 22.30 2.43
C ALA A 675 -4.85 23.11 1.90
N GLU A 676 -5.38 22.73 0.74
CA GLU A 676 -6.58 23.33 0.16
C GLU A 676 -7.83 23.13 1.03
N ARG A 677 -7.94 21.98 1.71
CA ARG A 677 -9.11 21.63 2.53
C ARG A 677 -9.07 22.24 3.92
N VAL A 678 -7.89 22.22 4.55
CA VAL A 678 -7.75 22.70 5.94
C VAL A 678 -7.46 24.20 6.04
N GLY A 679 -6.93 24.82 4.96
CA GLY A 679 -6.35 26.17 4.95
C GLY A 679 -4.86 26.14 5.30
N GLN A 680 -4.10 27.08 4.73
CA GLN A 680 -2.64 27.17 4.89
C GLN A 680 -2.20 27.36 6.36
N GLU A 681 -3.07 27.93 7.18
CA GLU A 681 -2.84 28.13 8.60
C GLU A 681 -2.93 26.85 9.44
N ASN A 682 -3.47 25.75 8.91
CA ASN A 682 -3.69 24.49 9.63
C ASN A 682 -2.77 23.34 9.18
N ILE A 683 -1.75 23.66 8.36
CA ILE A 683 -0.70 22.77 7.89
C ILE A 683 0.62 23.55 7.85
N PHE A 684 1.75 22.89 8.00
CA PHE A 684 3.06 23.52 8.04
C PHE A 684 3.90 23.10 6.84
N ILE A 685 4.07 24.01 5.89
CA ILE A 685 4.74 23.76 4.62
C ILE A 685 6.15 24.37 4.63
N PHE A 686 7.11 23.62 4.08
CA PHE A 686 8.49 24.03 3.87
C PHE A 686 9.01 23.55 2.52
N GLY A 687 10.20 24.04 2.16
CA GLY A 687 10.93 23.60 0.97
C GLY A 687 10.39 24.16 -0.33
N ASP A 688 11.01 23.74 -1.43
CA ASP A 688 10.67 24.22 -2.75
C ASP A 688 9.48 23.44 -3.36
N SER A 689 8.93 23.99 -4.44
CA SER A 689 7.85 23.36 -5.21
C SER A 689 8.37 22.22 -6.11
N ALA A 690 7.46 21.39 -6.59
CA ALA A 690 7.76 20.33 -7.56
C ALA A 690 8.34 20.89 -8.87
N GLU A 691 7.92 22.10 -9.27
CA GLU A 691 8.45 22.79 -10.44
C GLU A 691 9.84 23.35 -10.17
N GLY A 692 10.06 23.96 -9.00
CA GLY A 692 11.37 24.48 -8.57
C GLY A 692 12.43 23.37 -8.55
N ASN A 693 12.10 22.21 -7.96
CA ASN A 693 13.00 21.05 -7.95
C ASN A 693 13.25 20.48 -9.35
N TYR A 694 12.22 20.41 -10.19
CA TYR A 694 12.36 20.00 -11.58
C TYR A 694 13.32 20.94 -12.34
N ASN A 695 13.18 22.25 -12.17
CA ASN A 695 14.05 23.26 -12.80
C ASN A 695 15.49 23.16 -12.30
N LYS A 696 15.71 22.96 -10.98
CA LYS A 696 17.06 22.71 -10.43
C LYS A 696 17.75 21.53 -11.11
N LYS A 697 17.01 20.42 -11.32
CA LYS A 697 17.52 19.24 -12.00
C LYS A 697 17.81 19.50 -13.48
N MET A 698 16.87 20.11 -14.19
CA MET A 698 16.99 20.35 -15.63
C MET A 698 18.09 21.34 -16.00
N TYR A 699 18.30 22.36 -15.17
CA TYR A 699 19.27 23.43 -15.45
C TYR A 699 20.54 23.35 -14.60
N HIS A 700 20.70 22.29 -13.79
CA HIS A 700 21.86 22.06 -12.92
C HIS A 700 22.23 23.30 -12.06
N THR A 701 21.22 23.95 -11.49
CA THR A 701 21.40 25.22 -10.76
C THR A 701 21.63 25.04 -9.26
N TYR A 702 21.64 23.79 -8.77
CA TYR A 702 21.81 23.47 -7.36
C TYR A 702 23.23 23.00 -7.03
N ASN A 703 23.80 23.56 -5.95
CA ASN A 703 25.07 23.12 -5.39
C ASN A 703 24.96 23.06 -3.86
N PRO A 704 24.94 21.86 -3.24
CA PRO A 704 24.81 21.69 -1.79
C PRO A 704 25.99 22.30 -1.01
N GLY A 705 27.19 22.39 -1.61
CA GLY A 705 28.36 23.01 -1.02
C GLY A 705 28.13 24.48 -0.61
N ILE A 706 27.29 25.20 -1.38
CA ILE A 706 26.95 26.61 -1.04
C ILE A 706 26.18 26.67 0.30
N ILE A 707 25.24 25.75 0.51
CA ILE A 707 24.47 25.69 1.76
C ILE A 707 25.39 25.27 2.92
N PHE A 708 26.23 24.27 2.70
CA PHE A 708 27.22 23.82 3.68
C PHE A 708 28.16 24.91 4.14
N GLU A 709 28.69 25.72 3.22
CA GLU A 709 29.63 26.81 3.56
C GLU A 709 28.95 28.01 4.23
N ASN A 710 27.74 28.36 3.79
CA ASN A 710 27.06 29.57 4.27
C ASN A 710 26.24 29.37 5.55
N HIS A 711 25.98 28.11 5.97
CA HIS A 711 25.24 27.81 7.18
C HIS A 711 26.07 27.00 8.18
N PRO A 712 26.81 27.63 9.10
CA PRO A 712 27.69 26.92 10.05
C PRO A 712 26.98 25.83 10.85
N GLY A 713 25.74 26.09 11.28
CA GLY A 713 24.96 25.07 11.99
C GLY A 713 24.65 23.80 11.14
N ILE A 714 24.43 23.96 9.84
CA ILE A 714 24.21 22.83 8.91
C ILE A 714 25.53 22.11 8.64
N ARG A 715 26.62 22.88 8.50
CA ARG A 715 27.97 22.31 8.37
C ARG A 715 28.32 21.42 9.58
N ASP A 716 28.08 21.93 10.81
CA ASP A 716 28.34 21.19 12.05
C ASP A 716 27.53 19.88 12.08
N VAL A 717 26.27 19.91 11.61
CA VAL A 717 25.40 18.73 11.51
C VAL A 717 25.95 17.71 10.50
N CYS A 718 26.34 18.17 9.30
CA CYS A 718 26.92 17.29 8.28
C CYS A 718 28.23 16.66 8.77
N ASN A 719 29.10 17.45 9.38
CA ASN A 719 30.38 16.95 9.93
C ASN A 719 30.16 15.91 11.03
N CYS A 720 29.04 15.99 11.77
CA CYS A 720 28.69 14.99 12.78
C CYS A 720 28.55 13.56 12.20
N LEU A 721 28.25 13.42 10.91
CA LEU A 721 28.18 12.12 10.24
C LEU A 721 29.54 11.39 10.19
N ILE A 722 30.65 12.12 10.24
CA ILE A 722 31.99 11.57 10.10
C ILE A 722 32.86 11.77 11.34
N GLU A 723 32.44 12.61 12.27
CA GLU A 723 33.19 12.95 13.48
C GLU A 723 32.24 13.27 14.67
N GLY A 724 32.78 13.48 15.84
CA GLY A 724 32.06 13.95 17.04
C GLY A 724 31.24 12.89 17.78
N ASN A 725 30.11 13.33 18.35
CA ASN A 725 29.33 12.50 19.26
C ASN A 725 28.66 11.29 18.60
N LEU A 726 28.26 11.42 17.34
CA LEU A 726 27.68 10.28 16.62
C LEU A 726 28.69 9.13 16.49
N LEU A 727 29.96 9.43 16.18
CA LEU A 727 31.03 8.45 16.16
C LEU A 727 31.27 7.86 17.55
N ARG A 728 31.21 8.68 18.60
CA ARG A 728 31.46 8.26 19.98
C ARG A 728 30.43 7.26 20.50
N TYR A 729 29.14 7.52 20.24
CA TYR A 729 28.03 6.68 20.72
C TYR A 729 27.66 5.58 19.74
N GLY A 730 27.57 5.88 18.43
CA GLY A 730 27.24 4.92 17.39
C GLY A 730 28.42 4.09 16.88
N ASN A 731 29.63 4.41 17.31
CA ASN A 731 30.90 3.75 16.94
C ASN A 731 31.08 3.55 15.43
N ARG A 732 30.59 4.49 14.62
CA ARG A 732 30.59 4.37 13.15
C ARG A 732 30.62 5.75 12.47
N LYS A 733 31.33 5.80 11.33
CA LYS A 733 31.29 6.93 10.38
C LYS A 733 30.31 6.63 9.24
N TYR A 734 29.60 7.67 8.83
CA TYR A 734 28.67 7.63 7.70
C TYR A 734 29.26 8.38 6.50
N SER A 735 30.50 8.01 6.12
CA SER A 735 31.26 8.69 5.08
C SER A 735 30.56 8.67 3.71
N GLU A 736 29.89 7.57 3.38
CA GLU A 736 29.16 7.47 2.11
C GLU A 736 27.94 8.42 2.06
N ILE A 737 27.19 8.55 3.18
CA ILE A 737 26.08 9.52 3.27
C ILE A 737 26.63 10.94 3.15
N TYR A 738 27.73 11.25 3.88
CA TYR A 738 28.41 12.55 3.82
C TYR A 738 28.88 12.89 2.39
N GLN A 739 29.54 11.91 1.72
CA GLN A 739 30.03 12.07 0.35
C GLN A 739 28.89 12.33 -0.63
N ASN A 740 27.80 11.55 -0.52
CA ASN A 740 26.64 11.71 -1.39
C ASN A 740 25.94 13.07 -1.22
N LEU A 741 25.86 13.57 0.02
CA LEU A 741 25.28 14.90 0.29
C LEU A 741 26.10 16.05 -0.30
N LEU A 742 27.43 15.96 -0.29
CA LEU A 742 28.28 17.13 -0.62
C LEU A 742 28.98 17.04 -1.98
N PHE A 743 29.33 15.84 -2.43
CA PHE A 743 30.18 15.65 -3.60
C PHE A 743 29.54 14.81 -4.71
N GLY A 744 28.52 14.00 -4.38
CA GLY A 744 27.93 13.00 -5.28
C GLY A 744 28.83 11.77 -5.45
N GLU A 745 28.25 10.59 -5.50
CA GLU A 745 29.01 9.34 -5.63
C GLU A 745 29.01 8.82 -7.08
N TYR A 746 27.89 8.96 -7.77
CA TYR A 746 27.69 8.52 -9.15
C TYR A 746 26.88 9.54 -9.99
N GLY A 747 27.03 10.83 -9.70
CA GLY A 747 26.26 11.88 -10.35
C GLY A 747 26.15 13.17 -9.54
N GLU A 748 24.93 13.71 -9.46
CA GLU A 748 24.67 14.96 -8.74
C GLU A 748 24.74 14.75 -7.22
N ALA A 749 25.37 15.69 -6.51
CA ALA A 749 25.36 15.72 -5.06
C ALA A 749 23.97 16.09 -4.55
N ASP A 750 23.54 15.47 -3.43
CA ASP A 750 22.24 15.69 -2.81
C ASP A 750 21.06 15.64 -3.80
N PRO A 751 20.84 14.52 -4.51
CA PRO A 751 19.85 14.40 -5.58
C PRO A 751 18.40 14.59 -5.09
N TYR A 752 18.19 14.59 -3.77
CA TYR A 752 16.88 14.77 -3.15
C TYR A 752 16.71 16.12 -2.44
N TYR A 753 17.62 17.07 -2.69
CA TYR A 753 17.57 18.46 -2.19
C TYR A 753 17.42 18.57 -0.67
N ILE A 754 18.07 17.68 0.06
CA ILE A 754 18.02 17.62 1.53
C ILE A 754 18.58 18.90 2.12
N LEU A 755 19.79 19.31 1.71
CA LEU A 755 20.44 20.52 2.22
C LEU A 755 19.75 21.79 1.69
N ALA A 756 19.16 21.76 0.49
CA ALA A 756 18.42 22.90 -0.04
C ALA A 756 17.22 23.26 0.83
N ASP A 757 16.48 22.28 1.29
CA ASP A 757 15.25 22.46 2.06
C ASP A 757 15.51 22.52 3.59
N PHE A 758 16.70 22.15 4.06
CA PHE A 758 16.98 22.03 5.48
C PHE A 758 16.81 23.33 6.26
N PRO A 759 17.27 24.53 5.79
CA PRO A 759 17.03 25.78 6.51
C PRO A 759 15.55 26.06 6.73
N SER A 760 14.72 25.93 5.69
CA SER A 760 13.27 26.17 5.79
C SER A 760 12.56 25.14 6.65
N TYR A 761 13.05 23.90 6.66
CA TYR A 761 12.53 22.85 7.53
C TYR A 761 12.79 23.17 9.02
N ILE A 762 14.01 23.60 9.38
CA ILE A 762 14.35 24.02 10.73
C ILE A 762 13.43 25.16 11.21
N GLU A 763 13.27 26.20 10.38
CA GLU A 763 12.41 27.35 10.71
C GLU A 763 10.94 26.94 10.90
N THR A 764 10.45 26.08 10.02
CA THR A 764 9.06 25.59 10.09
C THR A 764 8.85 24.73 11.32
N TYR A 765 9.80 23.85 11.64
CA TYR A 765 9.74 23.02 12.83
C TYR A 765 9.73 23.85 14.11
N GLU A 766 10.53 24.92 14.19
CA GLU A 766 10.54 25.81 15.35
C GLU A 766 9.17 26.50 15.56
N LYS A 767 8.51 26.91 14.47
CA LYS A 767 7.14 27.47 14.54
C LYS A 767 6.14 26.43 15.09
N VAL A 768 6.25 25.18 14.64
CA VAL A 768 5.41 24.07 15.11
C VAL A 768 5.64 23.80 16.58
N TYR A 769 6.89 23.72 17.00
CA TYR A 769 7.25 23.48 18.40
C TYR A 769 6.71 24.60 19.31
N ARG A 770 6.94 25.86 18.95
CA ARG A 770 6.41 27.01 19.72
C ARG A 770 4.88 27.03 19.78
N LEU A 771 4.20 26.72 18.67
CA LEU A 771 2.73 26.63 18.68
C LEU A 771 2.24 25.59 19.69
N TYR A 772 2.88 24.42 19.74
CA TYR A 772 2.51 23.39 20.70
C TYR A 772 2.74 23.81 22.16
N VAL A 773 3.88 24.47 22.42
CA VAL A 773 4.32 24.86 23.78
C VAL A 773 3.58 26.10 24.26
N ASP A 774 3.49 27.14 23.46
CA ASP A 774 3.04 28.47 23.89
C ASP A 774 1.55 28.70 23.63
N HIS A 775 0.97 27.94 22.67
CA HIS A 775 -0.41 28.15 22.19
C HIS A 775 -1.18 26.81 22.04
N LYS A 776 -1.22 26.03 23.11
CA LYS A 776 -1.82 24.69 23.10
C LYS A 776 -3.28 24.67 22.65
N ASP A 777 -4.06 25.67 23.01
CA ASP A 777 -5.47 25.79 22.58
C ASP A 777 -5.57 25.93 21.05
N GLU A 778 -4.70 26.71 20.43
CA GLU A 778 -4.65 26.88 18.97
C GLU A 778 -4.18 25.57 18.28
N TRP A 779 -3.26 24.84 18.91
CA TRP A 779 -2.88 23.51 18.44
C TRP A 779 -4.06 22.56 18.34
N ILE A 780 -4.86 22.48 19.42
CA ILE A 780 -6.03 21.60 19.48
C ILE A 780 -7.07 22.03 18.43
N LYS A 781 -7.33 23.35 18.27
CA LYS A 781 -8.24 23.85 17.23
C LYS A 781 -7.82 23.41 15.84
N LYS A 782 -6.54 23.53 15.51
CA LYS A 782 -5.99 23.06 14.23
C LYS A 782 -6.14 21.55 14.04
N ALA A 783 -5.93 20.76 15.10
CA ALA A 783 -6.13 19.31 15.09
C ALA A 783 -7.60 18.96 14.81
N VAL A 784 -8.54 19.65 15.44
CA VAL A 784 -9.99 19.49 15.19
C VAL A 784 -10.34 19.85 13.73
N VAL A 785 -9.80 20.95 13.20
CA VAL A 785 -10.00 21.33 11.78
C VAL A 785 -9.50 20.23 10.84
N ASN A 786 -8.32 19.68 11.10
CA ASN A 786 -7.75 18.58 10.30
C ASN A 786 -8.69 17.38 10.33
N THR A 787 -9.14 16.93 11.50
CA THR A 787 -10.09 15.81 11.62
C THR A 787 -11.41 16.12 10.90
N ALA A 788 -11.98 17.32 11.08
CA ALA A 788 -13.23 17.72 10.43
C ALA A 788 -13.16 17.67 8.90
N LYS A 789 -12.04 18.09 8.33
CA LYS A 789 -11.83 18.17 6.88
C LYS A 789 -11.32 16.85 6.27
N SER A 790 -11.00 15.85 7.08
CA SER A 790 -10.47 14.56 6.63
C SER A 790 -11.50 13.70 5.89
N GLY A 791 -12.79 13.97 6.04
CA GLY A 791 -13.85 13.24 5.35
C GLY A 791 -13.66 13.23 3.82
N TYR A 792 -13.14 14.30 3.23
CA TYR A 792 -12.81 14.34 1.80
C TYR A 792 -11.85 13.22 1.36
N PHE A 793 -10.97 12.78 2.25
CA PHE A 793 -10.01 11.72 1.99
C PHE A 793 -10.54 10.33 2.33
N SER A 794 -11.86 10.17 2.47
CA SER A 794 -12.46 8.84 2.53
C SER A 794 -12.30 8.09 1.21
N SER A 795 -11.97 6.80 1.27
CA SER A 795 -11.98 5.92 0.11
C SER A 795 -13.37 5.77 -0.51
N ASP A 796 -14.44 6.03 0.24
CA ASP A 796 -15.80 6.06 -0.29
C ASP A 796 -15.94 7.14 -1.37
N ARG A 797 -15.46 8.38 -1.11
CA ARG A 797 -15.42 9.44 -2.11
C ARG A 797 -14.57 9.03 -3.32
N THR A 798 -13.43 8.36 -3.08
CA THR A 798 -12.56 7.90 -4.17
C THR A 798 -13.29 6.89 -5.06
N ILE A 799 -13.98 5.91 -4.47
CA ILE A 799 -14.77 4.91 -5.20
C ILE A 799 -15.94 5.56 -5.94
N GLU A 800 -16.65 6.55 -5.33
CA GLU A 800 -17.67 7.34 -6.03
C GLU A 800 -17.09 7.93 -7.33
N GLN A 801 -15.91 8.55 -7.28
CA GLN A 801 -15.27 9.16 -8.44
C GLN A 801 -14.80 8.13 -9.49
N TYR A 802 -14.23 7.01 -9.09
CA TYR A 802 -13.89 5.92 -10.01
C TYR A 802 -15.14 5.39 -10.69
N ASN A 803 -16.22 5.18 -9.94
CA ASN A 803 -17.46 4.66 -10.49
C ASN A 803 -18.11 5.64 -11.49
N GLU A 804 -18.16 6.91 -11.16
CA GLU A 804 -18.71 7.96 -12.02
C GLU A 804 -17.88 8.16 -13.30
N LYS A 805 -16.55 8.20 -13.20
CA LYS A 805 -15.67 8.60 -14.30
C LYS A 805 -15.18 7.44 -15.17
N ILE A 806 -15.19 6.20 -14.63
CA ILE A 806 -14.54 5.05 -15.26
C ILE A 806 -15.46 3.82 -15.32
N TRP A 807 -15.96 3.32 -14.17
CA TRP A 807 -16.48 1.95 -14.10
C TRP A 807 -17.96 1.84 -14.46
N ASN A 808 -18.75 2.81 -14.07
CA ASN A 808 -20.21 2.83 -14.27
C ASN A 808 -20.91 1.54 -13.76
N LEU A 809 -20.57 1.15 -12.52
CA LEU A 809 -21.19 0.02 -11.83
C LEU A 809 -22.50 0.43 -11.18
N LYS A 810 -23.41 -0.53 -11.04
CA LYS A 810 -24.67 -0.36 -10.29
C LYS A 810 -24.60 -1.19 -9.01
N PRO A 811 -25.08 -0.64 -7.86
CA PRO A 811 -25.21 -1.43 -6.64
C PRO A 811 -26.10 -2.66 -6.85
N VAL A 812 -25.73 -3.75 -6.23
CA VAL A 812 -26.51 -5.00 -6.24
C VAL A 812 -27.71 -4.85 -5.32
N LYS A 813 -28.91 -5.06 -5.83
CA LYS A 813 -30.18 -4.91 -5.09
C LYS A 813 -30.56 -6.19 -4.34
#